data_2597260e72abc0fd4c82fecf800ad1cf
#
_entry.id   2597260e72abc0fd4c82fecf800ad1cf
#
_cell.length_a   1.000
_cell.length_b   1.000
_cell.length_c   1.000
_cell.angle_alpha   90.00
_cell.angle_beta   90.00
_cell.angle_gamma   90.00
#
_symmetry.space_group_name_H-M   'P 1'
#
loop_
_entity.id
_entity.type
_entity.pdbx_description
1 polymer ?
#
loop_
_entity_poly.entity_id
_entity_poly.type
_entity_poly.pdbx_seq_one_letter_code
_entity_poly.pdbx_strand_id
1 'polypeptide(L)'
;MGVHTIGDLLHTYPYRHEDRTKVHRICDLVEGMQNIQLRGHIVLINKVGEGPKRRLVANFTDGTGYIQLVWFRVSKALENMYKVNVEYQVFGEPKPFGHYLSIAHPEMEEMERVKNRPLLRMQPVYHLTERLTRAHITSRTINELVANAFERLASPILDMLPPTLVAEHKLVSHDKAVRDLHFSQSAQDVAAAKRRLKFEELFYLQLSILQYNKERKTEVIGWSFPRVGPLFKDFYEHHIPFALTEAQKRVVREIHSDLRSGRQMNRLLQGDVGSGKTMVATLTCLLALDNGFQACIMAPTEILAEQHYKGIAAQLEELGIRVELLTGNVKGKRRRMVLDALATGEVQVLIGTHALIEPGVVFYNLGLCVIDEQHRFGVKQRAALWDKNTRPPHVLVMTATPIPRTLAMTVYGDLDVSVIDQLPPGRKPIQTRHYRARQRSQLFHGIRTELEKGRQVYFVYPLIDDNEKLDLLALEKGYEAVCEAFAPWKVGRVHGRMKPAEKEEAMRAFSANETQILVSTTVIEVGVNVPNASVMVVENAERFGLAQLHQLRGRVGRGAEQSYCILVTKDNLAENSRQRMDIMVETTDGFVIAEADMKFRGPGDLEGTAQSGLPFDLRIANLVGDAALMSEARESAARILEEDPHESITENAPMWTELRRLRQVQQNYSSIS
;
A
#
# COMPACT_ATOMS: atom_id res chain seq x y z
N MET A 1 -21.19 3.39 -15.19
CA MET A 1 -20.01 2.92 -15.91
C MET A 1 -19.19 4.06 -16.53
N GLY A 2 -19.71 5.30 -16.66
CA GLY A 2 -18.98 6.41 -17.30
C GLY A 2 -18.64 6.18 -18.78
N VAL A 3 -19.38 5.31 -19.46
CA VAL A 3 -19.18 5.01 -20.89
C VAL A 3 -19.95 6.02 -21.72
N HIS A 4 -19.24 6.85 -22.47
CA HIS A 4 -19.82 7.92 -23.30
C HIS A 4 -19.51 7.73 -24.80
N THR A 5 -18.47 6.99 -25.12
CA THR A 5 -17.99 6.75 -26.48
C THR A 5 -17.84 5.27 -26.78
N ILE A 6 -17.72 4.92 -28.08
CA ILE A 6 -17.35 3.56 -28.52
C ILE A 6 -15.99 3.17 -27.92
N GLY A 7 -15.03 4.10 -27.89
CA GLY A 7 -13.74 3.87 -27.27
C GLY A 7 -13.83 3.48 -25.78
N ASP A 8 -14.66 4.17 -25.01
CA ASP A 8 -14.87 3.82 -23.60
C ASP A 8 -15.44 2.41 -23.43
N LEU A 9 -16.37 2.02 -24.31
CA LEU A 9 -16.98 0.70 -24.30
C LEU A 9 -15.95 -0.40 -24.60
N LEU A 10 -15.11 -0.22 -25.61
CA LEU A 10 -14.05 -1.16 -25.98
C LEU A 10 -12.97 -1.30 -24.90
N HIS A 11 -12.73 -0.24 -24.12
CA HIS A 11 -11.80 -0.24 -22.99
C HIS A 11 -12.48 -0.54 -21.64
N THR A 12 -13.74 -1.00 -21.65
CA THR A 12 -14.40 -1.56 -20.46
C THR A 12 -14.01 -3.01 -20.32
N TYR A 13 -12.89 -3.29 -19.67
CA TYR A 13 -12.31 -4.62 -19.61
C TYR A 13 -13.03 -5.56 -18.64
N PRO A 14 -13.15 -6.87 -18.97
CA PRO A 14 -13.63 -7.86 -18.03
C PRO A 14 -12.63 -8.07 -16.90
N TYR A 15 -13.11 -8.18 -15.66
CA TYR A 15 -12.23 -8.39 -14.52
C TYR A 15 -11.76 -9.84 -14.41
N ARG A 16 -12.56 -10.81 -14.93
CA ARG A 16 -12.17 -12.22 -14.98
C ARG A 16 -12.74 -12.89 -16.24
N HIS A 17 -12.20 -14.07 -16.54
CA HIS A 17 -12.71 -14.95 -17.58
C HIS A 17 -13.09 -16.29 -16.97
N GLU A 18 -14.18 -16.84 -17.41
CA GLU A 18 -14.64 -18.18 -17.04
C GLU A 18 -14.32 -19.14 -18.17
N ASP A 19 -13.52 -20.17 -17.86
CA ASP A 19 -13.18 -21.20 -18.83
C ASP A 19 -14.38 -22.12 -19.07
N ARG A 20 -14.98 -22.03 -20.26
CA ARG A 20 -16.08 -22.87 -20.71
C ARG A 20 -15.63 -23.90 -21.75
N THR A 21 -14.34 -24.22 -21.80
CA THR A 21 -13.80 -25.22 -22.74
C THR A 21 -14.01 -26.64 -22.28
N LYS A 22 -14.09 -26.87 -20.94
CA LYS A 22 -14.17 -28.19 -20.34
C LYS A 22 -15.61 -28.50 -19.94
N VAL A 23 -16.17 -29.56 -20.52
CA VAL A 23 -17.40 -30.17 -20.04
C VAL A 23 -17.01 -31.27 -19.05
N HIS A 24 -17.43 -31.14 -17.81
CA HIS A 24 -17.18 -32.12 -16.76
C HIS A 24 -18.24 -33.20 -16.76
N ARG A 25 -17.88 -34.40 -16.31
CA ARG A 25 -18.87 -35.46 -16.03
C ARG A 25 -19.34 -35.31 -14.58
N ILE A 26 -20.60 -35.64 -14.33
CA ILE A 26 -21.16 -35.55 -12.98
C ILE A 26 -20.46 -36.49 -12.00
N CYS A 27 -20.01 -37.67 -12.48
CA CYS A 27 -19.27 -38.64 -11.66
C CYS A 27 -17.88 -38.14 -11.21
N ASP A 28 -17.28 -37.17 -11.92
CA ASP A 28 -15.94 -36.63 -11.65
C ASP A 28 -15.99 -35.39 -10.74
N LEU A 29 -17.19 -34.95 -10.32
CA LEU A 29 -17.36 -33.78 -9.49
C LEU A 29 -16.91 -34.04 -8.06
N VAL A 30 -16.07 -33.14 -7.54
CA VAL A 30 -15.64 -33.14 -6.13
C VAL A 30 -15.96 -31.81 -5.47
N GLU A 31 -16.07 -31.82 -4.15
CA GLU A 31 -16.28 -30.61 -3.36
C GLU A 31 -15.13 -29.63 -3.57
N GLY A 32 -15.45 -28.35 -3.73
CA GLY A 32 -14.45 -27.28 -3.94
C GLY A 32 -14.15 -26.96 -5.40
N MET A 33 -14.70 -27.70 -6.39
CA MET A 33 -14.64 -27.28 -7.78
C MET A 33 -15.41 -25.98 -7.98
N GLN A 34 -14.81 -25.03 -8.69
CA GLN A 34 -15.42 -23.74 -9.00
C GLN A 34 -15.84 -23.69 -10.47
N ASN A 35 -17.04 -23.16 -10.73
CA ASN A 35 -17.52 -22.80 -12.06
C ASN A 35 -17.37 -23.90 -13.12
N ILE A 36 -18.06 -25.02 -12.92
CA ILE A 36 -18.05 -26.16 -13.82
C ILE A 36 -19.10 -26.02 -14.91
N GLN A 37 -18.83 -26.65 -16.06
CA GLN A 37 -19.80 -26.82 -17.15
C GLN A 37 -20.19 -28.29 -17.27
N LEU A 38 -21.49 -28.53 -17.31
CA LEU A 38 -22.10 -29.85 -17.52
C LEU A 38 -22.94 -29.84 -18.79
N ARG A 39 -23.12 -31.03 -19.39
CA ARG A 39 -24.03 -31.23 -20.51
C ARG A 39 -24.89 -32.45 -20.24
N GLY A 40 -26.21 -32.31 -20.35
CA GLY A 40 -27.14 -33.37 -20.05
C GLY A 40 -28.57 -32.92 -20.16
N HIS A 41 -29.49 -33.63 -19.48
CA HIS A 41 -30.91 -33.33 -19.51
C HIS A 41 -31.53 -33.38 -18.11
N ILE A 42 -32.62 -32.66 -17.95
CA ILE A 42 -33.43 -32.71 -16.73
C ILE A 42 -34.32 -33.96 -16.77
N VAL A 43 -34.26 -34.76 -15.73
CA VAL A 43 -35.12 -35.97 -15.57
C VAL A 43 -36.42 -35.65 -14.85
N LEU A 44 -36.36 -34.79 -13.81
CA LEU A 44 -37.47 -34.45 -12.98
C LEU A 44 -37.37 -33.03 -12.46
N ILE A 45 -38.51 -32.33 -12.42
CA ILE A 45 -38.61 -30.98 -11.81
C ILE A 45 -39.65 -31.02 -10.70
N ASN A 46 -39.21 -30.65 -9.49
CA ASN A 46 -40.08 -30.64 -8.31
C ASN A 46 -40.18 -29.24 -7.72
N LYS A 47 -41.34 -28.90 -7.16
CA LYS A 47 -41.56 -27.70 -6.37
C LYS A 47 -41.50 -28.08 -4.91
N VAL A 48 -40.58 -27.50 -4.14
CA VAL A 48 -40.36 -27.84 -2.73
C VAL A 48 -40.59 -26.59 -1.88
N GLY A 49 -41.39 -26.71 -0.80
CA GLY A 49 -41.72 -25.63 0.12
C GLY A 49 -42.90 -24.78 -0.33
N GLU A 50 -43.44 -23.97 0.58
CA GLU A 50 -44.56 -23.05 0.37
C GLU A 50 -44.21 -21.59 0.63
N GLY A 51 -44.96 -20.65 0.02
CA GLY A 51 -44.80 -19.22 0.21
C GLY A 51 -43.41 -18.71 -0.17
N PRO A 52 -42.76 -17.81 0.63
CA PRO A 52 -41.44 -17.23 0.35
C PRO A 52 -40.30 -18.24 0.36
N LYS A 53 -40.47 -19.41 0.96
CA LYS A 53 -39.48 -20.50 1.02
C LYS A 53 -39.59 -21.48 -0.15
N ARG A 54 -40.48 -21.23 -1.11
CA ARG A 54 -40.65 -22.06 -2.31
C ARG A 54 -39.44 -22.06 -3.18
N ARG A 55 -38.96 -23.24 -3.54
CA ARG A 55 -37.81 -23.47 -4.42
C ARG A 55 -38.17 -24.45 -5.54
N LEU A 56 -37.56 -24.27 -6.70
CA LEU A 56 -37.61 -25.23 -7.79
C LEU A 56 -36.35 -26.09 -7.70
N VAL A 57 -36.52 -27.41 -7.76
CA VAL A 57 -35.43 -28.38 -7.70
C VAL A 57 -35.53 -29.27 -8.93
N ALA A 58 -34.53 -29.29 -9.77
CA ALA A 58 -34.46 -30.17 -10.94
C ALA A 58 -33.33 -31.20 -10.74
N ASN A 59 -33.63 -32.45 -11.01
CA ASN A 59 -32.64 -33.52 -11.08
C ASN A 59 -32.10 -33.57 -12.49
N PHE A 60 -30.78 -33.29 -12.60
CA PHE A 60 -30.05 -33.25 -13.86
C PHE A 60 -29.08 -34.41 -13.98
N THR A 61 -28.98 -35.01 -15.17
CA THR A 61 -28.08 -36.13 -15.45
C THR A 61 -27.39 -35.98 -16.79
N ASP A 62 -26.15 -36.45 -16.84
CA ASP A 62 -25.36 -36.64 -18.06
C ASP A 62 -25.20 -38.13 -18.42
N GLY A 63 -25.91 -39.01 -17.72
CA GLY A 63 -25.80 -40.47 -17.85
C GLY A 63 -24.70 -41.08 -16.97
N THR A 64 -23.81 -40.30 -16.34
CA THR A 64 -22.74 -40.80 -15.43
C THR A 64 -23.09 -40.62 -13.96
N GLY A 65 -24.05 -39.74 -13.66
CA GLY A 65 -24.49 -39.42 -12.31
C GLY A 65 -25.69 -38.48 -12.28
N TYR A 66 -26.04 -38.01 -11.07
CA TYR A 66 -27.13 -37.05 -10.87
C TYR A 66 -26.63 -35.88 -10.03
N ILE A 67 -27.06 -34.66 -10.38
CA ILE A 67 -26.86 -33.44 -9.60
C ILE A 67 -28.15 -32.66 -9.48
N GLN A 68 -28.35 -31.95 -8.36
CA GLN A 68 -29.53 -31.12 -8.15
C GLN A 68 -29.28 -29.70 -8.60
N LEU A 69 -30.16 -29.14 -9.44
CA LEU A 69 -30.19 -27.74 -9.81
C LEU A 69 -31.28 -27.06 -9.00
N VAL A 70 -30.94 -25.99 -8.27
CA VAL A 70 -31.86 -25.38 -7.28
C VAL A 70 -32.03 -23.90 -7.56
N TRP A 71 -33.27 -23.43 -7.66
CA TRP A 71 -33.62 -22.02 -7.75
C TRP A 71 -34.46 -21.60 -6.57
N PHE A 72 -34.06 -20.54 -5.91
CA PHE A 72 -34.82 -19.90 -4.85
C PHE A 72 -35.67 -18.75 -5.42
N ARG A 73 -36.74 -18.36 -4.74
CA ARG A 73 -37.66 -17.28 -5.16
C ARG A 73 -38.26 -17.51 -6.56
N VAL A 74 -38.95 -18.59 -6.73
CA VAL A 74 -39.48 -19.07 -8.00
C VAL A 74 -40.61 -18.17 -8.51
N SER A 75 -40.40 -17.56 -9.69
CA SER A 75 -41.44 -16.85 -10.44
C SER A 75 -42.20 -17.82 -11.40
N LYS A 76 -43.43 -17.46 -11.79
CA LYS A 76 -44.20 -18.24 -12.78
C LYS A 76 -43.45 -18.38 -14.12
N ALA A 77 -42.65 -17.41 -14.51
CA ALA A 77 -41.82 -17.44 -15.73
C ALA A 77 -40.75 -18.54 -15.61
N LEU A 78 -40.08 -18.62 -14.45
CA LEU A 78 -39.01 -19.60 -14.19
C LEU A 78 -39.57 -21.04 -14.16
N GLU A 79 -40.80 -21.23 -13.66
CA GLU A 79 -41.47 -22.53 -13.62
C GLU A 79 -41.68 -23.16 -15.00
N ASN A 80 -41.91 -22.33 -16.01
CA ASN A 80 -42.15 -22.74 -17.39
C ASN A 80 -40.93 -22.66 -18.31
N MET A 81 -39.81 -22.20 -17.79
CA MET A 81 -38.60 -21.93 -18.57
C MET A 81 -37.88 -23.22 -18.96
N TYR A 82 -37.85 -24.21 -18.08
CA TYR A 82 -37.12 -25.46 -18.27
C TYR A 82 -38.05 -26.66 -18.49
N LYS A 83 -37.63 -27.54 -19.41
CA LYS A 83 -38.40 -28.71 -19.80
C LYS A 83 -37.64 -30.00 -19.49
N VAL A 84 -38.39 -31.07 -19.14
CA VAL A 84 -37.83 -32.39 -18.93
C VAL A 84 -37.46 -33.01 -20.29
N ASN A 85 -36.40 -33.82 -20.34
CA ASN A 85 -35.88 -34.50 -21.51
C ASN A 85 -35.37 -33.58 -22.66
N VAL A 86 -35.10 -32.31 -22.38
CA VAL A 86 -34.41 -31.39 -23.28
C VAL A 86 -32.93 -31.35 -22.86
N GLU A 87 -32.05 -31.36 -23.86
CA GLU A 87 -30.61 -31.29 -23.61
C GLU A 87 -30.19 -29.84 -23.32
N TYR A 88 -29.55 -29.64 -22.12
CA TYR A 88 -29.08 -28.37 -21.65
C TYR A 88 -27.59 -28.41 -21.41
N GLN A 89 -26.95 -27.26 -21.64
CA GLN A 89 -25.65 -26.91 -21.10
C GLN A 89 -25.88 -26.13 -19.78
N VAL A 90 -25.28 -26.61 -18.71
CA VAL A 90 -25.40 -26.05 -17.36
C VAL A 90 -24.07 -25.55 -16.89
N PHE A 91 -24.03 -24.31 -16.38
CA PHE A 91 -22.82 -23.72 -15.83
C PHE A 91 -23.12 -23.23 -14.39
N GLY A 92 -22.20 -23.51 -13.44
CA GLY A 92 -22.34 -23.08 -12.07
C GLY A 92 -21.33 -23.72 -11.12
N GLU A 93 -21.42 -23.37 -9.85
CA GLU A 93 -20.55 -23.85 -8.79
C GLU A 93 -21.23 -25.00 -8.02
N PRO A 94 -20.68 -26.22 -8.02
CA PRO A 94 -21.21 -27.33 -7.26
C PRO A 94 -20.92 -27.13 -5.76
N LYS A 95 -21.98 -27.17 -4.94
CA LYS A 95 -21.88 -27.10 -3.49
C LYS A 95 -22.54 -28.31 -2.83
N PRO A 96 -21.98 -28.82 -1.74
CA PRO A 96 -22.59 -29.92 -1.02
C PRO A 96 -23.95 -29.46 -0.42
N PHE A 97 -24.98 -30.30 -0.60
CA PHE A 97 -26.28 -30.13 0.00
C PHE A 97 -26.78 -31.47 0.52
N GLY A 98 -26.62 -31.71 1.81
CA GLY A 98 -26.85 -33.03 2.42
C GLY A 98 -25.87 -34.07 1.87
N HIS A 99 -26.38 -35.14 1.28
CA HIS A 99 -25.59 -36.22 0.69
C HIS A 99 -25.32 -36.05 -0.81
N TYR A 100 -25.75 -34.94 -1.42
CA TYR A 100 -25.67 -34.69 -2.86
C TYR A 100 -24.93 -33.36 -3.14
N LEU A 101 -24.35 -33.27 -4.34
CA LEU A 101 -23.90 -31.99 -4.88
C LEU A 101 -25.11 -31.28 -5.51
N SER A 102 -25.16 -29.96 -5.33
CA SER A 102 -26.19 -29.12 -5.97
C SER A 102 -25.54 -27.85 -6.55
N ILE A 103 -26.17 -27.30 -7.60
CA ILE A 103 -25.81 -25.99 -8.17
C ILE A 103 -27.01 -25.07 -7.90
N ALA A 104 -26.75 -23.97 -7.18
CA ALA A 104 -27.76 -22.96 -6.91
C ALA A 104 -27.77 -21.92 -8.03
N HIS A 105 -28.96 -21.59 -8.56
CA HIS A 105 -29.14 -20.63 -9.66
C HIS A 105 -28.20 -20.86 -10.83
N PRO A 106 -28.14 -22.10 -11.42
CA PRO A 106 -27.26 -22.35 -12.55
C PRO A 106 -27.65 -21.52 -13.77
N GLU A 107 -26.65 -21.13 -14.56
CA GLU A 107 -26.88 -20.67 -15.93
C GLU A 107 -27.22 -21.89 -16.80
N MET A 108 -28.32 -21.85 -17.54
CA MET A 108 -28.73 -22.95 -18.40
C MET A 108 -29.11 -22.46 -19.79
N GLU A 109 -28.61 -23.13 -20.81
CA GLU A 109 -28.99 -22.91 -22.22
C GLU A 109 -29.36 -24.22 -22.90
N GLU A 110 -30.40 -24.19 -23.74
CA GLU A 110 -30.76 -25.33 -24.59
C GLU A 110 -29.65 -25.54 -25.62
N MET A 111 -29.23 -26.81 -25.82
CA MET A 111 -28.14 -27.16 -26.74
C MET A 111 -28.42 -26.77 -28.18
N GLU A 112 -29.66 -26.74 -28.62
CA GLU A 112 -30.03 -26.28 -29.98
C GLU A 112 -29.70 -24.81 -30.19
N ARG A 113 -29.83 -23.98 -29.18
CA ARG A 113 -29.47 -22.56 -29.23
C ARG A 113 -27.96 -22.35 -29.18
N VAL A 114 -27.24 -23.21 -28.43
CA VAL A 114 -25.78 -23.17 -28.31
C VAL A 114 -25.08 -23.54 -29.63
N LYS A 115 -25.60 -24.52 -30.36
CA LYS A 115 -25.02 -24.97 -31.66
C LYS A 115 -24.96 -23.88 -32.76
N ASN A 116 -25.84 -22.89 -32.68
CA ASN A 116 -25.98 -21.83 -33.66
C ASN A 116 -25.21 -20.54 -33.33
N ARG A 117 -24.36 -20.54 -32.27
CA ARG A 117 -23.56 -19.37 -31.87
C ARG A 117 -22.08 -19.68 -31.84
N PRO A 118 -21.22 -18.69 -32.14
CA PRO A 118 -19.79 -18.86 -31.88
C PRO A 118 -19.59 -19.04 -30.38
N LEU A 119 -19.16 -20.23 -29.97
CA LEU A 119 -18.85 -20.57 -28.59
C LEU A 119 -17.64 -19.75 -28.16
N LEU A 120 -17.87 -18.76 -27.28
CA LEU A 120 -16.79 -18.13 -26.55
C LEU A 120 -16.29 -19.15 -25.53
N ARG A 121 -15.07 -19.67 -25.75
CA ARG A 121 -14.44 -20.64 -24.85
C ARG A 121 -14.03 -20.01 -23.55
N MET A 122 -13.64 -18.75 -23.59
CA MET A 122 -13.30 -17.93 -22.42
C MET A 122 -14.37 -16.84 -22.27
N GLN A 123 -15.35 -17.07 -21.39
CA GLN A 123 -16.46 -16.12 -21.18
C GLN A 123 -16.00 -14.92 -20.34
N PRO A 124 -16.04 -13.69 -20.87
CA PRO A 124 -15.69 -12.50 -20.11
C PRO A 124 -16.75 -12.14 -19.07
N VAL A 125 -16.32 -11.78 -17.86
CA VAL A 125 -17.19 -11.33 -16.77
C VAL A 125 -16.85 -9.88 -16.45
N TYR A 126 -17.85 -9.00 -16.52
CA TYR A 126 -17.70 -7.56 -16.29
C TYR A 126 -18.21 -7.14 -14.90
N HIS A 127 -17.64 -6.09 -14.36
CA HIS A 127 -18.17 -5.47 -13.14
C HIS A 127 -19.53 -4.84 -13.40
N LEU A 128 -20.52 -5.29 -12.64
CA LEU A 128 -21.89 -4.78 -12.71
C LEU A 128 -22.21 -3.97 -11.46
N THR A 129 -22.58 -2.70 -11.64
CA THR A 129 -23.09 -1.87 -10.56
C THR A 129 -24.52 -2.30 -10.20
N GLU A 130 -25.00 -2.00 -8.98
CA GLU A 130 -26.38 -2.26 -8.61
C GLU A 130 -27.41 -1.65 -9.60
N ARG A 131 -27.09 -0.48 -10.17
CA ARG A 131 -27.95 0.18 -11.17
C ARG A 131 -28.09 -0.64 -12.44
N LEU A 132 -26.98 -1.23 -12.93
CA LEU A 132 -26.99 -2.10 -14.12
C LEU A 132 -27.75 -3.39 -13.84
N THR A 133 -27.55 -4.00 -12.67
CA THR A 133 -28.25 -5.21 -12.26
C THR A 133 -29.76 -4.97 -12.15
N ARG A 134 -30.19 -3.83 -11.59
CA ARG A 134 -31.62 -3.41 -11.55
C ARG A 134 -32.21 -3.15 -12.94
N ALA A 135 -31.37 -2.71 -13.89
CA ALA A 135 -31.77 -2.52 -15.31
C ALA A 135 -31.69 -3.82 -16.12
N HIS A 136 -31.47 -4.97 -15.48
CA HIS A 136 -31.29 -6.29 -16.13
C HIS A 136 -30.13 -6.35 -17.16
N ILE A 137 -29.14 -5.47 -17.03
CA ILE A 137 -27.92 -5.53 -17.85
C ILE A 137 -26.98 -6.57 -17.25
N THR A 138 -26.56 -7.53 -18.07
CA THR A 138 -25.67 -8.63 -17.67
C THR A 138 -24.31 -8.50 -18.35
N SER A 139 -23.32 -9.29 -17.92
CA SER A 139 -22.03 -9.39 -18.62
C SER A 139 -22.18 -9.77 -20.09
N ARG A 140 -23.19 -10.59 -20.39
CA ARG A 140 -23.52 -10.98 -21.77
C ARG A 140 -24.00 -9.77 -22.59
N THR A 141 -24.91 -8.94 -22.04
CA THR A 141 -25.39 -7.72 -22.72
C THR A 141 -24.22 -6.79 -23.05
N ILE A 142 -23.27 -6.62 -22.11
CA ILE A 142 -22.07 -5.79 -22.33
C ILE A 142 -21.23 -6.41 -23.45
N ASN A 143 -21.01 -7.73 -23.46
CA ASN A 143 -20.23 -8.40 -24.48
C ASN A 143 -20.87 -8.28 -25.88
N GLU A 144 -22.20 -8.39 -26.00
CA GLU A 144 -22.95 -8.16 -27.25
C GLU A 144 -22.80 -6.71 -27.74
N LEU A 145 -22.83 -5.72 -26.83
CA LEU A 145 -22.58 -4.32 -27.17
C LEU A 145 -21.17 -4.09 -27.68
N VAL A 146 -20.17 -4.72 -27.05
CA VAL A 146 -18.77 -4.66 -27.48
C VAL A 146 -18.59 -5.31 -28.85
N ALA A 147 -19.24 -6.45 -29.12
CA ALA A 147 -19.21 -7.09 -30.43
C ALA A 147 -19.76 -6.16 -31.54
N ASN A 148 -20.93 -5.57 -31.28
CA ASN A 148 -21.54 -4.60 -32.21
C ASN A 148 -20.66 -3.35 -32.40
N ALA A 149 -19.92 -2.93 -31.38
CA ALA A 149 -18.99 -1.81 -31.48
C ALA A 149 -17.82 -2.16 -32.39
N PHE A 150 -17.24 -3.37 -32.28
CA PHE A 150 -16.17 -3.82 -33.16
C PHE A 150 -16.60 -3.97 -34.61
N GLU A 151 -17.84 -4.40 -34.87
CA GLU A 151 -18.39 -4.49 -36.23
C GLU A 151 -18.53 -3.13 -36.91
N ARG A 152 -18.68 -2.07 -36.14
CA ARG A 152 -18.84 -0.69 -36.66
C ARG A 152 -17.52 0.06 -36.79
N LEU A 153 -16.39 -0.51 -36.36
CA LEU A 153 -15.09 0.09 -36.59
C LEU A 153 -14.69 0.05 -38.05
N ALA A 154 -14.40 1.21 -38.64
CA ALA A 154 -13.95 1.33 -40.01
C ALA A 154 -12.52 0.83 -40.25
N SER A 155 -11.70 0.76 -39.21
CA SER A 155 -10.30 0.32 -39.22
C SER A 155 -9.92 -0.34 -37.90
N PRO A 156 -8.87 -1.18 -37.86
CA PRO A 156 -8.31 -1.69 -36.62
C PRO A 156 -7.91 -0.55 -35.63
N ILE A 157 -7.91 -0.86 -34.35
CA ILE A 157 -7.45 0.08 -33.33
C ILE A 157 -5.94 0.30 -33.54
N LEU A 158 -5.54 1.57 -33.65
CA LEU A 158 -4.14 1.93 -33.90
C LEU A 158 -3.27 1.54 -32.70
N ASP A 159 -2.09 1.03 -33.01
CA ASP A 159 -1.06 0.78 -32.00
C ASP A 159 -0.28 2.09 -31.75
N MET A 160 -0.27 2.54 -30.51
CA MET A 160 0.40 3.78 -30.13
C MET A 160 1.82 3.54 -29.60
N LEU A 161 2.18 2.28 -29.28
CA LEU A 161 3.57 1.95 -28.91
C LEU A 161 4.45 1.84 -30.15
N PRO A 162 5.73 2.24 -30.08
CA PRO A 162 6.70 2.03 -31.16
C PRO A 162 6.80 0.55 -31.52
N PRO A 163 6.86 0.19 -32.83
CA PRO A 163 6.97 -1.18 -33.29
C PRO A 163 8.21 -1.91 -32.72
N THR A 164 9.31 -1.19 -32.54
CA THR A 164 10.53 -1.68 -31.90
C THR A 164 10.27 -2.19 -30.49
N LEU A 165 9.52 -1.43 -29.69
CA LEU A 165 9.15 -1.80 -28.31
C LEU A 165 8.21 -3.00 -28.28
N VAL A 166 7.22 -3.05 -29.19
CA VAL A 166 6.29 -4.18 -29.32
C VAL A 166 7.06 -5.47 -29.65
N ALA A 167 8.02 -5.42 -30.57
CA ALA A 167 8.83 -6.55 -30.95
C ALA A 167 9.77 -7.03 -29.83
N GLU A 168 10.46 -6.10 -29.16
CA GLU A 168 11.39 -6.39 -28.06
C GLU A 168 10.72 -7.17 -26.92
N HIS A 169 9.55 -6.68 -26.48
CA HIS A 169 8.80 -7.31 -25.39
C HIS A 169 7.87 -8.44 -25.85
N LYS A 170 7.93 -8.82 -27.14
CA LYS A 170 7.08 -9.86 -27.74
C LYS A 170 5.59 -9.66 -27.45
N LEU A 171 5.13 -8.42 -27.56
CA LEU A 171 3.74 -8.05 -27.31
C LEU A 171 2.88 -8.29 -28.55
N VAL A 172 1.61 -8.62 -28.32
CA VAL A 172 0.60 -8.63 -29.40
C VAL A 172 0.22 -7.19 -29.74
N SER A 173 -0.34 -6.95 -30.94
CA SER A 173 -0.84 -5.63 -31.32
C SER A 173 -1.97 -5.16 -30.41
N HIS A 174 -2.17 -3.86 -30.29
CA HIS A 174 -3.21 -3.28 -29.45
C HIS A 174 -4.62 -3.76 -29.85
N ASP A 175 -4.96 -3.74 -31.15
CA ASP A 175 -6.25 -4.23 -31.65
C ASP A 175 -6.48 -5.70 -31.28
N LYS A 176 -5.45 -6.57 -31.50
CA LYS A 176 -5.54 -7.98 -31.09
C LYS A 176 -5.73 -8.13 -29.60
N ALA A 177 -5.00 -7.38 -28.77
CA ALA A 177 -5.13 -7.46 -27.33
C ALA A 177 -6.52 -7.09 -26.83
N VAL A 178 -7.10 -5.99 -27.33
CA VAL A 178 -8.45 -5.58 -26.95
C VAL A 178 -9.49 -6.60 -27.42
N ARG A 179 -9.37 -7.14 -28.65
CA ARG A 179 -10.27 -8.19 -29.15
C ARG A 179 -10.17 -9.47 -28.34
N ASP A 180 -8.96 -9.96 -28.09
CA ASP A 180 -8.74 -11.20 -27.34
C ASP A 180 -9.23 -11.09 -25.88
N LEU A 181 -9.18 -9.92 -25.30
CA LEU A 181 -9.71 -9.73 -23.93
C LEU A 181 -11.23 -9.88 -23.86
N HIS A 182 -11.95 -9.56 -24.94
CA HIS A 182 -13.41 -9.67 -25.00
C HIS A 182 -13.89 -10.99 -25.64
N PHE A 183 -13.11 -11.56 -26.58
CA PHE A 183 -13.56 -12.68 -27.44
C PHE A 183 -12.53 -13.81 -27.56
N SER A 184 -11.76 -14.06 -26.52
CA SER A 184 -10.70 -15.07 -26.57
C SER A 184 -11.23 -16.50 -26.71
N GLN A 185 -10.44 -17.31 -27.41
CA GLN A 185 -10.67 -18.75 -27.54
C GLN A 185 -9.78 -19.57 -26.58
N SER A 186 -8.75 -18.97 -26.00
CA SER A 186 -7.80 -19.66 -25.13
C SER A 186 -7.35 -18.83 -23.94
N ALA A 187 -6.95 -19.48 -22.84
CA ALA A 187 -6.36 -18.83 -21.70
C ALA A 187 -5.01 -18.15 -22.04
N GLN A 188 -4.30 -18.67 -23.04
CA GLN A 188 -3.03 -18.09 -23.50
C GLN A 188 -3.25 -16.75 -24.20
N ASP A 189 -4.28 -16.63 -25.05
CA ASP A 189 -4.63 -15.35 -25.69
C ASP A 189 -5.04 -14.30 -24.65
N VAL A 190 -5.85 -14.68 -23.66
CA VAL A 190 -6.21 -13.80 -22.53
C VAL A 190 -4.97 -13.34 -21.78
N ALA A 191 -4.01 -14.23 -21.51
CA ALA A 191 -2.78 -13.88 -20.81
C ALA A 191 -1.91 -12.93 -21.63
N ALA A 192 -1.77 -13.17 -22.94
CA ALA A 192 -1.02 -12.30 -23.85
C ALA A 192 -1.68 -10.92 -23.99
N ALA A 193 -3.00 -10.87 -24.11
CA ALA A 193 -3.78 -9.63 -24.15
C ALA A 193 -3.62 -8.82 -22.87
N LYS A 194 -3.77 -9.46 -21.69
CA LYS A 194 -3.55 -8.81 -20.39
C LYS A 194 -2.13 -8.28 -20.25
N ARG A 195 -1.10 -9.07 -20.62
CA ARG A 195 0.29 -8.63 -20.59
C ARG A 195 0.51 -7.38 -21.44
N ARG A 196 -0.05 -7.36 -22.66
CA ARG A 196 0.06 -6.22 -23.58
C ARG A 196 -0.56 -4.94 -23.00
N LEU A 197 -1.80 -5.01 -22.54
CA LEU A 197 -2.52 -3.84 -22.03
C LEU A 197 -1.95 -3.34 -20.72
N LYS A 198 -1.54 -4.25 -19.82
CA LYS A 198 -0.86 -3.89 -18.57
C LYS A 198 0.49 -3.20 -18.82
N PHE A 199 1.30 -3.75 -19.76
CA PHE A 199 2.57 -3.15 -20.12
C PHE A 199 2.37 -1.73 -20.66
N GLU A 200 1.38 -1.53 -21.51
CA GLU A 200 1.07 -0.22 -22.10
C GLU A 200 0.67 0.81 -21.02
N GLU A 201 -0.25 0.47 -20.14
CA GLU A 201 -0.65 1.36 -19.04
C GLU A 201 0.54 1.72 -18.14
N LEU A 202 1.35 0.72 -17.74
CA LEU A 202 2.53 0.93 -16.91
C LEU A 202 3.62 1.72 -17.64
N PHE A 203 3.80 1.51 -18.94
CA PHE A 203 4.75 2.24 -19.75
C PHE A 203 4.41 3.74 -19.82
N TYR A 204 3.17 4.09 -20.17
CA TYR A 204 2.74 5.48 -20.20
C TYR A 204 2.81 6.13 -18.81
N LEU A 205 2.48 5.39 -17.75
CA LEU A 205 2.63 5.86 -16.39
C LEU A 205 4.08 6.23 -16.08
N GLN A 206 5.02 5.30 -16.37
CA GLN A 206 6.45 5.54 -16.11
C GLN A 206 7.02 6.64 -17.01
N LEU A 207 6.64 6.68 -18.28
CA LEU A 207 7.07 7.71 -19.22
C LEU A 207 6.61 9.10 -18.76
N SER A 208 5.36 9.24 -18.30
CA SER A 208 4.84 10.48 -17.75
C SER A 208 5.59 10.95 -16.50
N ILE A 209 5.87 10.03 -15.58
CA ILE A 209 6.60 10.32 -14.33
C ILE A 209 8.05 10.73 -14.64
N LEU A 210 8.74 10.00 -15.50
CA LEU A 210 10.15 10.27 -15.85
C LEU A 210 10.30 11.59 -16.61
N GLN A 211 9.36 11.89 -17.53
CA GLN A 211 9.35 13.15 -18.25
C GLN A 211 9.10 14.33 -17.30
N TYR A 212 8.11 14.23 -16.41
CA TYR A 212 7.85 15.26 -15.40
C TYR A 212 9.07 15.50 -14.50
N ASN A 213 9.75 14.44 -14.07
CA ASN A 213 10.97 14.56 -13.26
C ASN A 213 12.11 15.25 -14.02
N LYS A 214 12.25 14.94 -15.32
CA LYS A 214 13.26 15.58 -16.18
C LYS A 214 12.98 17.07 -16.36
N GLU A 215 11.72 17.43 -16.68
CA GLU A 215 11.28 18.82 -16.80
C GLU A 215 11.52 19.58 -15.49
N ARG A 216 11.07 19.06 -14.36
CA ARG A 216 11.27 19.67 -13.04
C ARG A 216 12.76 19.86 -12.70
N LYS A 217 13.59 18.84 -12.93
CA LYS A 217 15.04 18.93 -12.68
C LYS A 217 15.72 19.99 -13.54
N THR A 218 15.16 20.35 -14.70
CA THR A 218 15.69 21.41 -15.56
C THR A 218 15.18 22.80 -15.19
N GLU A 219 13.94 22.91 -14.71
CA GLU A 219 13.26 24.19 -14.46
C GLU A 219 13.51 24.73 -13.04
N VAL A 220 13.59 23.84 -12.03
CA VAL A 220 13.72 24.28 -10.63
C VAL A 220 15.18 24.42 -10.23
N ILE A 221 15.68 25.66 -10.26
CA ILE A 221 17.02 26.00 -9.77
C ILE A 221 16.99 25.93 -8.24
N GLY A 222 17.80 25.04 -7.66
CA GLY A 222 18.02 24.91 -6.23
C GLY A 222 19.26 25.66 -5.74
N TRP A 223 19.51 25.56 -4.46
CA TRP A 223 20.75 25.98 -3.85
C TRP A 223 21.85 24.95 -4.15
N SER A 224 23.13 25.37 -4.17
CA SER A 224 24.26 24.43 -4.30
C SER A 224 25.04 24.37 -2.99
N PHE A 225 25.25 23.15 -2.47
CA PHE A 225 26.06 22.89 -1.27
C PHE A 225 27.35 22.14 -1.65
N PRO A 226 28.35 22.81 -2.23
CA PRO A 226 29.54 22.13 -2.71
C PRO A 226 30.52 21.72 -1.59
N ARG A 227 30.40 22.34 -0.40
CA ARG A 227 31.40 22.17 0.67
C ARG A 227 31.02 21.06 1.61
N VAL A 228 31.99 20.18 1.94
CA VAL A 228 31.96 19.34 3.13
C VAL A 228 32.91 20.01 4.11
N GLY A 229 32.34 20.81 4.99
CA GLY A 229 33.09 21.70 5.87
C GLY A 229 33.46 21.08 7.23
N PRO A 230 33.94 21.93 8.17
CA PRO A 230 34.42 21.47 9.47
C PRO A 230 33.32 20.87 10.35
N LEU A 231 32.07 21.37 10.30
CA LEU A 231 30.97 20.85 11.14
C LEU A 231 30.66 19.40 10.80
N PHE A 232 30.59 19.11 9.50
CA PHE A 232 30.34 17.74 9.05
C PHE A 232 31.49 16.80 9.41
N LYS A 233 32.74 17.23 9.19
CA LYS A 233 33.92 16.40 9.46
C LYS A 233 34.11 16.11 10.92
N ASP A 234 34.01 17.13 11.78
CA ASP A 234 34.17 16.99 13.20
C ASP A 234 33.07 16.07 13.81
N PHE A 235 31.83 16.28 13.39
CA PHE A 235 30.73 15.39 13.79
C PHE A 235 30.96 13.95 13.35
N TYR A 236 31.38 13.75 12.09
CA TYR A 236 31.60 12.42 11.54
C TYR A 236 32.74 11.67 12.23
N GLU A 237 33.79 12.36 12.59
CA GLU A 237 35.02 11.78 13.19
C GLU A 237 34.92 11.59 14.70
N HIS A 238 34.21 12.47 15.43
CA HIS A 238 34.28 12.52 16.90
C HIS A 238 32.95 12.35 17.62
N HIS A 239 31.80 12.65 16.97
CA HIS A 239 30.51 12.69 17.68
C HIS A 239 29.56 11.54 17.32
N ILE A 240 29.87 10.73 16.30
CA ILE A 240 29.07 9.55 15.96
C ILE A 240 29.49 8.39 16.88
N PRO A 241 28.57 7.85 17.74
CA PRO A 241 28.93 6.85 18.74
C PRO A 241 29.11 5.43 18.15
N PHE A 242 28.95 5.25 16.83
CA PHE A 242 29.05 3.97 16.13
C PHE A 242 29.50 4.17 14.68
N ALA A 243 30.12 3.15 14.09
CA ALA A 243 30.48 3.19 12.68
C ALA A 243 29.23 3.16 11.80
N LEU A 244 29.16 4.07 10.81
CA LEU A 244 28.09 4.07 9.81
C LEU A 244 28.19 2.82 8.94
N THR A 245 27.02 2.23 8.61
CA THR A 245 26.91 1.14 7.65
C THR A 245 27.28 1.61 6.24
N GLU A 246 27.66 0.70 5.36
CA GLU A 246 27.91 1.04 3.95
C GLU A 246 26.67 1.59 3.24
N ALA A 247 25.47 1.12 3.62
CA ALA A 247 24.21 1.67 3.13
C ALA A 247 24.01 3.13 3.55
N GLN A 248 24.28 3.48 4.80
CA GLN A 248 24.20 4.86 5.28
C GLN A 248 25.21 5.75 4.57
N LYS A 249 26.46 5.30 4.43
CA LYS A 249 27.51 6.04 3.68
C LYS A 249 27.14 6.25 2.21
N ARG A 250 26.58 5.22 1.56
CA ARG A 250 26.07 5.30 0.18
C ARG A 250 25.01 6.39 0.06
N VAL A 251 24.01 6.36 0.93
CA VAL A 251 22.91 7.32 0.93
C VAL A 251 23.41 8.76 1.18
N VAL A 252 24.33 8.98 2.11
CA VAL A 252 24.92 10.30 2.34
C VAL A 252 25.66 10.81 1.10
N ARG A 253 26.35 9.92 0.35
CA ARG A 253 27.00 10.32 -0.93
C ARG A 253 25.97 10.67 -2.00
N GLU A 254 24.87 9.91 -2.11
CA GLU A 254 23.77 10.21 -3.04
C GLU A 254 23.14 11.58 -2.74
N ILE A 255 22.82 11.85 -1.48
CA ILE A 255 22.30 13.14 -1.02
C ILE A 255 23.29 14.27 -1.32
N HIS A 256 24.57 14.10 -1.00
CA HIS A 256 25.58 15.12 -1.26
C HIS A 256 25.76 15.39 -2.75
N SER A 257 25.67 14.36 -3.61
CA SER A 257 25.69 14.53 -5.07
C SER A 257 24.54 15.42 -5.55
N ASP A 258 23.33 15.21 -5.02
CA ASP A 258 22.17 16.04 -5.36
C ASP A 258 22.36 17.49 -4.89
N LEU A 259 22.78 17.67 -3.63
CA LEU A 259 23.00 18.99 -3.03
C LEU A 259 24.06 19.83 -3.79
N ARG A 260 25.03 19.17 -4.41
CA ARG A 260 26.07 19.86 -5.25
C ARG A 260 25.57 20.27 -6.62
N SER A 261 24.50 19.64 -7.11
CA SER A 261 24.04 19.77 -8.50
C SER A 261 23.54 21.17 -8.89
N GLY A 262 23.25 22.04 -7.93
CA GLY A 262 22.60 23.33 -8.15
C GLY A 262 21.12 23.21 -8.51
N ARG A 263 20.53 22.00 -8.42
CA ARG A 263 19.12 21.69 -8.61
C ARG A 263 18.47 21.39 -7.29
N GLN A 264 17.17 21.63 -7.16
CA GLN A 264 16.46 21.27 -5.94
C GLN A 264 16.47 19.75 -5.74
N MET A 265 17.07 19.28 -4.65
CA MET A 265 16.92 17.90 -4.20
C MET A 265 15.49 17.67 -3.65
N ASN A 266 14.83 16.64 -4.10
CA ASN A 266 13.59 16.15 -3.52
C ASN A 266 13.70 14.62 -3.41
N ARG A 267 14.09 14.13 -2.22
CA ARG A 267 14.52 12.73 -2.04
C ARG A 267 13.76 12.04 -0.92
N LEU A 268 13.32 10.81 -1.17
CA LEU A 268 12.74 9.91 -0.19
C LEU A 268 13.83 8.99 0.38
N LEU A 269 14.05 9.08 1.67
CA LEU A 269 14.91 8.20 2.43
C LEU A 269 14.07 7.11 3.09
N GLN A 270 14.18 5.90 2.58
CA GLN A 270 13.53 4.71 3.13
C GLN A 270 14.49 3.88 3.96
N GLY A 271 13.96 3.23 4.97
CA GLY A 271 14.72 2.25 5.77
C GLY A 271 13.87 1.77 6.93
N ASP A 272 14.15 0.60 7.39
CA ASP A 272 13.44 -0.01 8.51
C ASP A 272 13.52 0.83 9.80
N VAL A 273 12.68 0.53 10.77
CA VAL A 273 12.74 1.18 12.09
C VAL A 273 14.11 0.93 12.72
N GLY A 274 14.81 2.03 13.07
CA GLY A 274 16.15 1.96 13.64
C GLY A 274 17.27 1.68 12.66
N SER A 275 17.08 1.85 11.35
CA SER A 275 18.15 1.80 10.33
C SER A 275 19.08 3.02 10.36
N GLY A 276 18.79 4.02 11.21
CA GLY A 276 19.61 5.23 11.37
C GLY A 276 19.28 6.37 10.41
N LYS A 277 18.03 6.45 9.92
CA LYS A 277 17.56 7.58 9.07
C LYS A 277 17.81 8.94 9.71
N THR A 278 17.56 9.08 11.02
CA THR A 278 17.80 10.33 11.76
C THR A 278 19.27 10.75 11.71
N MET A 279 20.22 9.81 11.78
CA MET A 279 21.64 10.10 11.66
C MET A 279 21.99 10.65 10.26
N VAL A 280 21.44 10.06 9.20
CA VAL A 280 21.60 10.56 7.84
C VAL A 280 21.00 11.96 7.69
N ALA A 281 19.84 12.22 8.29
CA ALA A 281 19.23 13.55 8.32
C ALA A 281 20.08 14.56 9.05
N THR A 282 20.66 14.22 10.21
CA THR A 282 21.57 15.08 10.97
C THR A 282 22.81 15.42 10.14
N LEU A 283 23.42 14.44 9.50
CA LEU A 283 24.57 14.67 8.59
C LEU A 283 24.20 15.58 7.41
N THR A 284 22.98 15.43 6.88
CA THR A 284 22.47 16.30 5.80
C THR A 284 22.26 17.74 6.30
N CYS A 285 21.77 17.93 7.54
CA CYS A 285 21.67 19.26 8.15
C CYS A 285 23.05 19.91 8.28
N LEU A 286 24.07 19.16 8.71
CA LEU A 286 25.44 19.69 8.81
C LEU A 286 26.01 20.13 7.46
N LEU A 287 25.71 19.40 6.37
CA LEU A 287 26.07 19.85 5.02
C LEU A 287 25.41 21.19 4.68
N ALA A 288 24.15 21.42 5.06
CA ALA A 288 23.49 22.69 4.84
C ALA A 288 24.15 23.83 5.66
N LEU A 289 24.46 23.58 6.93
CA LEU A 289 25.12 24.56 7.82
C LEU A 289 26.50 24.92 7.35
N ASP A 290 27.33 23.95 6.92
CA ASP A 290 28.66 24.19 6.36
C ASP A 290 28.64 25.07 5.09
N ASN A 291 27.50 25.18 4.43
CA ASN A 291 27.29 26.03 3.25
C ASN A 291 26.54 27.34 3.57
N GLY A 292 26.32 27.66 4.86
CA GLY A 292 25.72 28.93 5.30
C GLY A 292 24.20 28.97 5.24
N PHE A 293 23.53 27.81 5.24
CA PHE A 293 22.11 27.70 5.22
C PHE A 293 21.57 27.17 6.55
N GLN A 294 20.33 27.54 6.87
CA GLN A 294 19.56 26.94 7.96
C GLN A 294 18.89 25.65 7.51
N ALA A 295 18.60 24.75 8.45
CA ALA A 295 17.84 23.54 8.24
C ALA A 295 16.61 23.48 9.12
N CYS A 296 15.55 22.80 8.68
CA CYS A 296 14.44 22.46 9.55
C CYS A 296 14.11 20.96 9.49
N ILE A 297 13.61 20.43 10.61
CA ILE A 297 13.14 19.05 10.74
C ILE A 297 11.69 19.09 11.17
N MET A 298 10.80 18.58 10.34
CA MET A 298 9.37 18.54 10.56
C MET A 298 8.92 17.13 10.95
N ALA A 299 8.28 17.00 12.10
CA ALA A 299 7.70 15.77 12.61
C ALA A 299 6.16 15.86 12.67
N PRO A 300 5.43 14.74 12.50
CA PRO A 300 3.96 14.76 12.47
C PRO A 300 3.30 15.02 13.81
N THR A 301 4.01 14.82 14.93
CA THR A 301 3.49 15.01 16.29
C THR A 301 4.48 15.74 17.17
N GLU A 302 3.97 16.39 18.22
CA GLU A 302 4.81 17.11 19.20
C GLU A 302 5.78 16.18 19.93
N ILE A 303 5.34 14.99 20.29
CA ILE A 303 6.19 13.98 20.96
C ILE A 303 7.38 13.58 20.08
N LEU A 304 7.16 13.39 18.79
CA LEU A 304 8.26 13.09 17.86
C LEU A 304 9.18 14.28 17.64
N ALA A 305 8.63 15.50 17.57
CA ALA A 305 9.42 16.71 17.45
C ALA A 305 10.32 16.90 18.68
N GLU A 306 9.80 16.70 19.88
CA GLU A 306 10.56 16.74 21.13
C GLU A 306 11.64 15.64 21.21
N GLN A 307 11.31 14.43 20.72
CA GLN A 307 12.29 13.34 20.68
C GLN A 307 13.43 13.66 19.71
N HIS A 308 13.13 14.17 18.52
CA HIS A 308 14.16 14.63 17.57
C HIS A 308 14.99 15.79 18.19
N TYR A 309 14.32 16.73 18.85
CA TYR A 309 15.00 17.83 19.51
C TYR A 309 15.99 17.33 20.58
N LYS A 310 15.53 16.50 21.52
CA LYS A 310 16.40 15.95 22.59
C LYS A 310 17.57 15.14 22.04
N GLY A 311 17.33 14.35 20.97
CA GLY A 311 18.37 13.52 20.38
C GLY A 311 19.39 14.29 19.55
N ILE A 312 18.95 15.31 18.82
CA ILE A 312 19.79 16.05 17.87
C ILE A 312 20.44 17.24 18.55
N ALA A 313 19.70 17.99 19.39
CA ALA A 313 20.23 19.18 20.06
C ALA A 313 21.46 18.85 20.93
N ALA A 314 21.38 17.79 21.74
CA ALA A 314 22.51 17.39 22.58
C ALA A 314 23.80 17.10 21.78
N GLN A 315 23.67 16.53 20.58
CA GLN A 315 24.81 16.25 19.71
C GLN A 315 25.34 17.48 18.99
N LEU A 316 24.46 18.39 18.55
CA LEU A 316 24.82 19.56 17.77
C LEU A 316 25.25 20.75 18.64
N GLU A 317 24.78 20.86 19.88
CA GLU A 317 25.20 21.88 20.84
C GLU A 317 26.70 21.78 21.18
N GLU A 318 27.26 20.56 21.20
CA GLU A 318 28.70 20.33 21.38
C GLU A 318 29.54 20.97 20.26
N LEU A 319 28.96 21.13 19.06
CA LEU A 319 29.56 21.81 17.92
C LEU A 319 29.27 23.33 17.87
N GLY A 320 28.65 23.88 18.91
CA GLY A 320 28.24 25.28 18.97
C GLY A 320 27.05 25.63 18.08
N ILE A 321 26.27 24.64 17.62
CA ILE A 321 25.09 24.81 16.77
C ILE A 321 23.86 25.00 17.65
N ARG A 322 23.13 26.11 17.46
CA ARG A 322 21.90 26.37 18.18
C ARG A 322 20.73 25.70 17.52
N VAL A 323 20.11 24.76 18.26
CA VAL A 323 18.91 24.03 17.86
C VAL A 323 17.73 24.50 18.72
N GLU A 324 16.59 24.78 18.12
CA GLU A 324 15.37 25.18 18.86
C GLU A 324 14.17 24.31 18.45
N LEU A 325 13.19 24.23 19.39
CA LEU A 325 11.94 23.50 19.20
C LEU A 325 10.77 24.47 19.01
N LEU A 326 9.94 24.24 17.97
CA LEU A 326 8.73 25.02 17.72
C LEU A 326 7.53 24.10 17.48
N THR A 327 6.68 23.99 18.50
CA THR A 327 5.41 23.23 18.45
C THR A 327 4.22 24.13 18.82
N GLY A 328 2.99 23.61 18.73
CA GLY A 328 1.79 24.34 19.16
C GLY A 328 1.79 24.74 20.64
N ASN A 329 2.54 24.01 21.48
CA ASN A 329 2.70 24.28 22.91
C ASN A 329 3.69 25.41 23.22
N VAL A 330 4.55 25.79 22.29
CA VAL A 330 5.48 26.92 22.45
C VAL A 330 4.74 28.23 22.18
N LYS A 331 4.40 28.98 23.24
CA LYS A 331 3.56 30.19 23.22
C LYS A 331 4.25 31.41 23.83
N GLY A 332 3.66 32.56 23.60
CA GLY A 332 4.00 33.81 24.29
C GLY A 332 5.43 34.28 24.04
N LYS A 333 6.14 34.66 25.10
CA LYS A 333 7.49 35.24 25.05
C LYS A 333 8.51 34.26 24.44
N ARG A 334 8.44 32.98 24.80
CA ARG A 334 9.37 31.96 24.25
C ARG A 334 9.24 31.80 22.76
N ARG A 335 7.99 31.71 22.25
CA ARG A 335 7.75 31.64 20.80
C ARG A 335 8.37 32.85 20.07
N ARG A 336 8.16 34.04 20.60
CA ARG A 336 8.69 35.27 20.01
C ARG A 336 10.23 35.24 19.98
N MET A 337 10.89 34.88 21.08
CA MET A 337 12.35 34.75 21.14
C MET A 337 12.91 33.76 20.13
N VAL A 338 12.24 32.59 19.94
CA VAL A 338 12.65 31.59 18.93
C VAL A 338 12.50 32.14 17.52
N LEU A 339 11.39 32.82 17.23
CA LEU A 339 11.14 33.40 15.91
C LEU A 339 12.10 34.53 15.57
N ASP A 340 12.42 35.40 16.53
CA ASP A 340 13.37 36.50 16.36
C ASP A 340 14.79 35.95 16.12
N ALA A 341 15.23 34.96 16.89
CA ALA A 341 16.52 34.31 16.71
C ALA A 341 16.60 33.49 15.40
N LEU A 342 15.49 32.96 14.91
CA LEU A 342 15.41 32.29 13.62
C LEU A 342 15.59 33.27 12.46
N ALA A 343 14.91 34.41 12.53
CA ALA A 343 14.95 35.45 11.51
C ALA A 343 16.32 36.17 11.44
N THR A 344 17.10 36.17 12.53
CA THR A 344 18.48 36.70 12.55
C THR A 344 19.54 35.70 12.13
N GLY A 345 19.19 34.40 12.02
CA GLY A 345 20.12 33.31 11.70
C GLY A 345 20.87 32.73 12.91
N GLU A 346 20.56 33.20 14.14
CA GLU A 346 21.14 32.63 15.37
C GLU A 346 20.69 31.18 15.60
N VAL A 347 19.43 30.86 15.27
CA VAL A 347 18.92 29.49 15.25
C VAL A 347 19.27 28.88 13.91
N GLN A 348 20.11 27.88 13.92
CA GLN A 348 20.63 27.22 12.71
C GLN A 348 19.80 26.01 12.33
N VAL A 349 19.24 25.29 13.32
CA VAL A 349 18.34 24.14 13.09
C VAL A 349 17.06 24.36 13.88
N LEU A 350 15.91 24.32 13.18
CA LEU A 350 14.61 24.42 13.82
C LEU A 350 13.87 23.07 13.69
N ILE A 351 13.48 22.50 14.82
CA ILE A 351 12.72 21.25 14.87
C ILE A 351 11.29 21.56 15.32
N GLY A 352 10.28 20.95 14.69
CA GLY A 352 8.92 21.18 15.09
C GLY A 352 7.88 20.37 14.32
N THR A 353 6.63 20.80 14.45
CA THR A 353 5.48 20.19 13.78
C THR A 353 5.03 21.07 12.60
N HIS A 354 3.76 20.95 12.19
CA HIS A 354 3.14 21.83 11.20
C HIS A 354 3.27 23.35 11.56
N ALA A 355 3.60 23.69 12.79
CA ALA A 355 3.88 25.06 13.19
C ALA A 355 5.03 25.71 12.38
N LEU A 356 5.95 24.91 11.80
CA LEU A 356 7.05 25.38 10.96
C LEU A 356 6.61 26.02 9.63
N ILE A 357 5.45 25.59 9.12
CA ILE A 357 4.92 26.09 7.83
C ILE A 357 3.99 27.28 7.98
N GLU A 358 3.68 27.70 9.22
CA GLU A 358 2.86 28.89 9.47
C GLU A 358 3.48 30.16 8.82
N PRO A 359 2.67 31.07 8.27
CA PRO A 359 3.18 32.29 7.62
C PRO A 359 4.10 33.15 8.49
N GLY A 360 3.86 33.16 9.80
CA GLY A 360 4.66 33.95 10.75
C GLY A 360 6.04 33.38 11.09
N VAL A 361 6.39 32.21 10.56
CA VAL A 361 7.73 31.59 10.74
C VAL A 361 8.61 31.99 9.56
N VAL A 362 9.53 32.89 9.81
CA VAL A 362 10.46 33.42 8.80
C VAL A 362 11.88 32.95 9.10
N PHE A 363 12.51 32.31 8.14
CA PHE A 363 13.90 31.89 8.22
C PHE A 363 14.80 32.98 7.61
N TYR A 364 15.99 33.12 8.16
CA TYR A 364 17.02 33.99 7.57
C TYR A 364 17.48 33.44 6.20
N ASN A 365 17.82 32.16 6.14
CA ASN A 365 18.31 31.51 4.91
C ASN A 365 18.05 29.99 4.94
N LEU A 366 16.80 29.56 4.76
CA LEU A 366 16.45 28.15 4.78
C LEU A 366 16.95 27.42 3.51
N GLY A 367 17.82 26.43 3.66
CA GLY A 367 18.34 25.66 2.52
C GLY A 367 17.90 24.19 2.51
N LEU A 368 17.52 23.63 3.68
CA LEU A 368 17.15 22.22 3.79
C LEU A 368 15.92 22.03 4.67
N CYS A 369 14.97 21.23 4.19
CA CYS A 369 13.83 20.72 4.95
C CYS A 369 13.90 19.20 5.04
N VAL A 370 13.89 18.67 6.26
CA VAL A 370 13.74 17.24 6.53
C VAL A 370 12.30 16.99 7.01
N ILE A 371 11.59 16.04 6.40
CA ILE A 371 10.20 15.70 6.75
C ILE A 371 10.17 14.24 7.20
N ASP A 372 9.79 13.99 8.44
CA ASP A 372 9.65 12.64 8.98
C ASP A 372 8.22 12.12 8.84
N GLU A 373 8.05 10.83 8.51
CA GLU A 373 6.77 10.13 8.34
C GLU A 373 5.82 10.81 7.34
N GLN A 374 6.25 10.91 6.10
CA GLN A 374 5.59 11.63 4.99
C GLN A 374 4.09 11.34 4.84
N HIS A 375 3.64 10.10 5.07
CA HIS A 375 2.25 9.68 4.86
C HIS A 375 1.22 10.49 5.68
N ARG A 376 1.69 11.30 6.62
CA ARG A 376 0.87 12.20 7.46
C ARG A 376 0.85 13.66 6.99
N PHE A 377 1.58 14.00 5.90
CA PHE A 377 1.66 15.36 5.36
C PHE A 377 1.12 15.44 3.92
N GLY A 378 0.17 16.33 3.69
CA GLY A 378 -0.38 16.56 2.36
C GLY A 378 0.55 17.34 1.40
N VAL A 379 0.28 17.25 0.09
CA VAL A 379 1.04 17.97 -0.96
C VAL A 379 1.04 19.49 -0.72
N LYS A 380 -0.07 20.07 -0.28
CA LYS A 380 -0.21 21.51 0.04
C LYS A 380 0.74 21.96 1.15
N GLN A 381 0.99 21.12 2.15
CA GLN A 381 1.89 21.43 3.26
C GLN A 381 3.36 21.43 2.82
N ARG A 382 3.73 20.56 1.89
CA ARG A 382 5.08 20.56 1.30
C ARG A 382 5.31 21.81 0.42
N ALA A 383 4.31 22.20 -0.35
CA ALA A 383 4.38 23.42 -1.17
C ALA A 383 4.62 24.68 -0.32
N ALA A 384 4.01 24.78 0.87
CA ALA A 384 4.22 25.92 1.78
C ALA A 384 5.66 26.05 2.31
N LEU A 385 6.48 24.99 2.24
CA LEU A 385 7.90 25.07 2.57
C LEU A 385 8.73 25.72 1.44
N TRP A 386 8.27 25.61 0.18
CA TRP A 386 8.97 26.18 -0.95
C TRP A 386 9.02 27.72 -0.92
N ASP A 387 7.97 28.32 -0.32
CA ASP A 387 7.83 29.77 -0.22
C ASP A 387 8.63 30.38 0.97
N LYS A 388 9.38 29.55 1.73
CA LYS A 388 10.11 30.00 2.90
C LYS A 388 11.48 30.63 2.59
N ASN A 389 11.93 30.61 1.33
CA ASN A 389 13.14 31.28 0.87
C ASN A 389 12.95 31.75 -0.58
N THR A 390 13.86 32.58 -1.08
CA THR A 390 13.87 33.11 -2.46
C THR A 390 14.03 32.04 -3.54
N ARG A 391 14.65 30.91 -3.19
CA ARG A 391 14.67 29.67 -3.96
C ARG A 391 14.15 28.54 -3.10
N PRO A 392 13.49 27.53 -3.66
CA PRO A 392 12.98 26.43 -2.88
C PRO A 392 14.13 25.70 -2.16
N PRO A 393 13.96 25.37 -0.86
CA PRO A 393 14.92 24.56 -0.13
C PRO A 393 14.97 23.15 -0.67
N HIS A 394 16.06 22.44 -0.42
CA HIS A 394 16.15 20.99 -0.62
C HIS A 394 15.19 20.27 0.33
N VAL A 395 14.60 19.17 -0.11
CA VAL A 395 13.65 18.39 0.67
C VAL A 395 14.15 16.95 0.80
N LEU A 396 14.34 16.51 2.05
CA LEU A 396 14.61 15.12 2.39
C LEU A 396 13.41 14.57 3.16
N VAL A 397 12.71 13.66 2.56
CA VAL A 397 11.54 12.99 3.17
C VAL A 397 11.99 11.66 3.75
N MET A 398 11.58 11.34 4.97
CA MET A 398 11.90 10.07 5.62
C MET A 398 10.62 9.25 5.85
N THR A 399 10.73 7.94 5.72
CA THR A 399 9.66 7.01 6.13
C THR A 399 10.23 5.76 6.79
N ALA A 400 9.58 5.33 7.86
CA ALA A 400 9.88 4.06 8.52
C ALA A 400 9.05 2.88 7.98
N THR A 401 8.06 3.16 7.12
CA THR A 401 7.36 2.10 6.39
C THR A 401 8.16 1.74 5.15
N PRO A 402 8.73 0.54 5.08
CA PRO A 402 9.31 0.07 3.84
C PRO A 402 8.21 -0.02 2.77
N ILE A 403 8.48 0.60 1.63
CA ILE A 403 7.63 0.50 0.44
C ILE A 403 8.51 -0.12 -0.64
N PRO A 404 8.06 -1.13 -1.37
CA PRO A 404 8.84 -1.68 -2.46
C PRO A 404 9.36 -0.58 -3.38
N ARG A 405 10.64 -0.66 -3.75
CA ARG A 405 11.34 0.43 -4.46
C ARG A 405 10.61 0.86 -5.74
N THR A 406 10.12 -0.12 -6.50
CA THR A 406 9.36 0.12 -7.74
C THR A 406 8.07 0.89 -7.51
N LEU A 407 7.34 0.54 -6.44
CA LEU A 407 6.12 1.25 -6.06
C LEU A 407 6.43 2.66 -5.53
N ALA A 408 7.46 2.80 -4.71
CA ALA A 408 7.89 4.11 -4.20
C ALA A 408 8.24 5.07 -5.34
N MET A 409 8.96 4.61 -6.35
CA MET A 409 9.32 5.38 -7.54
C MET A 409 8.12 5.72 -8.44
N THR A 410 7.00 5.04 -8.27
CA THR A 410 5.76 5.27 -9.03
C THR A 410 4.81 6.18 -8.27
N VAL A 411 4.51 5.84 -7.01
CA VAL A 411 3.57 6.59 -6.17
C VAL A 411 4.14 7.95 -5.76
N TYR A 412 5.45 8.01 -5.53
CA TYR A 412 6.18 9.24 -5.21
C TYR A 412 7.07 9.64 -6.39
N GLY A 413 6.51 9.65 -7.58
CA GLY A 413 7.25 9.85 -8.82
C GLY A 413 8.04 11.16 -8.89
N ASP A 414 7.72 12.13 -8.04
CA ASP A 414 8.43 13.40 -7.85
C ASP A 414 9.65 13.30 -6.91
N LEU A 415 9.90 12.14 -6.28
CA LEU A 415 10.99 11.92 -5.34
C LEU A 415 12.05 10.96 -5.92
N ASP A 416 13.31 11.31 -5.80
CA ASP A 416 14.40 10.35 -5.93
C ASP A 416 14.44 9.45 -4.69
N VAL A 417 14.71 8.15 -4.84
CA VAL A 417 14.60 7.19 -3.73
C VAL A 417 15.98 6.68 -3.30
N SER A 418 16.27 6.81 -2.01
CA SER A 418 17.41 6.17 -1.34
C SER A 418 16.93 5.17 -0.29
N VAL A 419 17.58 4.01 -0.22
CA VAL A 419 17.21 2.93 0.69
C VAL A 419 18.37 2.59 1.63
N ILE A 420 18.10 2.58 2.95
CA ILE A 420 19.00 2.00 3.95
C ILE A 420 18.54 0.57 4.21
N ASP A 421 19.21 -0.36 3.56
CA ASP A 421 18.95 -1.81 3.58
C ASP A 421 19.81 -2.58 4.60
N GLN A 422 20.54 -1.88 5.46
CA GLN A 422 21.39 -2.44 6.51
C GLN A 422 21.03 -1.85 7.87
N LEU A 423 20.98 -2.69 8.89
CA LEU A 423 20.84 -2.24 10.28
C LEU A 423 22.20 -1.89 10.87
N PRO A 424 22.29 -0.93 11.80
CA PRO A 424 23.52 -0.59 12.52
C PRO A 424 24.10 -1.81 13.26
N PRO A 425 25.44 -1.90 13.37
CA PRO A 425 26.09 -3.00 14.08
C PRO A 425 25.71 -3.01 15.57
N GLY A 426 25.68 -4.20 16.17
CA GLY A 426 25.36 -4.40 17.60
C GLY A 426 23.87 -4.57 17.92
N ARG A 427 22.96 -4.39 16.95
CA ARG A 427 21.54 -4.63 17.14
C ARG A 427 21.21 -6.13 16.98
N LYS A 428 20.55 -6.71 18.00
CA LYS A 428 20.09 -8.09 17.94
C LYS A 428 18.77 -8.18 17.16
N PRO A 429 18.59 -9.15 16.26
CA PRO A 429 17.32 -9.37 15.58
C PRO A 429 16.19 -9.63 16.58
N ILE A 430 15.04 -9.01 16.36
CA ILE A 430 13.85 -9.23 17.19
C ILE A 430 13.29 -10.61 16.90
N GLN A 431 13.15 -11.46 17.92
CA GLN A 431 12.52 -12.76 17.76
C GLN A 431 11.00 -12.62 17.74
N THR A 432 10.39 -12.93 16.59
CA THR A 432 8.94 -12.96 16.49
C THR A 432 8.43 -14.36 16.79
N ARG A 433 7.42 -14.48 17.65
CA ARG A 433 6.78 -15.76 18.02
C ARG A 433 5.28 -15.66 17.91
N HIS A 434 4.66 -16.71 17.41
CA HIS A 434 3.21 -16.82 17.30
C HIS A 434 2.65 -17.75 18.36
N TYR A 435 1.69 -17.27 19.16
CA TYR A 435 0.97 -18.03 20.18
C TYR A 435 -0.52 -18.04 19.90
N ARG A 436 -1.16 -19.15 20.15
CA ARG A 436 -2.63 -19.26 20.14
C ARG A 436 -3.20 -18.94 21.52
N ALA A 437 -4.46 -18.52 21.58
CA ALA A 437 -5.13 -18.16 22.84
C ALA A 437 -4.99 -19.23 23.94
N ARG A 438 -5.04 -20.50 23.57
CA ARG A 438 -4.85 -21.65 24.51
C ARG A 438 -3.45 -21.74 25.12
N GLN A 439 -2.44 -21.08 24.55
CA GLN A 439 -1.04 -21.11 25.01
C GLN A 439 -0.70 -19.93 25.94
N ARG A 440 -1.71 -19.19 26.41
CA ARG A 440 -1.55 -17.94 27.17
C ARG A 440 -0.76 -18.12 28.48
N SER A 441 -0.93 -19.24 29.18
CA SER A 441 -0.17 -19.53 30.40
C SER A 441 1.33 -19.63 30.16
N GLN A 442 1.74 -20.28 29.07
CA GLN A 442 3.15 -20.38 28.68
C GLN A 442 3.72 -19.01 28.29
N LEU A 443 2.94 -18.20 27.58
CA LEU A 443 3.29 -16.84 27.24
C LEU A 443 3.51 -15.99 28.50
N PHE A 444 2.58 -16.02 29.46
CA PHE A 444 2.67 -15.24 30.70
C PHE A 444 3.88 -15.62 31.56
N HIS A 445 4.24 -16.89 31.59
CA HIS A 445 5.47 -17.32 32.25
C HIS A 445 6.71 -16.67 31.62
N GLY A 446 6.82 -16.68 30.30
CA GLY A 446 7.93 -16.01 29.59
C GLY A 446 7.99 -14.50 29.82
N ILE A 447 6.85 -13.84 29.86
CA ILE A 447 6.76 -12.39 30.14
C ILE A 447 7.23 -12.07 31.57
N ARG A 448 6.83 -12.88 32.56
CA ARG A 448 7.29 -12.71 33.97
C ARG A 448 8.80 -12.81 34.06
N THR A 449 9.41 -13.73 33.37
CA THR A 449 10.88 -13.87 33.34
C THR A 449 11.57 -12.61 32.82
N GLU A 450 11.01 -11.94 31.83
CA GLU A 450 11.55 -10.67 31.32
C GLU A 450 11.31 -9.50 32.29
N LEU A 451 10.14 -9.44 32.93
CA LEU A 451 9.83 -8.45 33.97
C LEU A 451 10.75 -8.59 35.21
N GLU A 452 11.05 -9.84 35.63
CA GLU A 452 12.00 -10.13 36.72
C GLU A 452 13.43 -9.65 36.42
N LYS A 453 13.81 -9.60 35.14
CA LYS A 453 15.07 -9.00 34.68
C LYS A 453 15.04 -7.48 34.65
N GLY A 454 13.93 -6.84 35.09
CA GLY A 454 13.72 -5.40 35.06
C GLY A 454 13.36 -4.83 33.68
N ARG A 455 12.94 -5.68 32.73
CA ARG A 455 12.51 -5.26 31.39
C ARG A 455 11.09 -4.76 31.39
N GLN A 456 10.75 -3.99 30.35
CA GLN A 456 9.41 -3.44 30.17
C GLN A 456 8.69 -4.11 29.00
N VAL A 457 7.35 -4.14 29.07
CA VAL A 457 6.49 -4.89 28.17
C VAL A 457 5.38 -4.00 27.62
N TYR A 458 5.16 -4.05 26.30
CA TYR A 458 3.97 -3.49 25.66
C TYR A 458 2.92 -4.58 25.42
N PHE A 459 1.66 -4.26 25.72
CA PHE A 459 0.49 -5.02 25.29
C PHE A 459 -0.35 -4.15 24.35
N VAL A 460 -0.55 -4.59 23.12
CA VAL A 460 -1.30 -3.84 22.11
C VAL A 460 -2.54 -4.59 21.71
N TYR A 461 -3.69 -3.92 21.80
CA TYR A 461 -4.99 -4.42 21.41
C TYR A 461 -5.44 -3.75 20.10
N PRO A 462 -6.08 -4.48 19.16
CA PRO A 462 -6.61 -3.89 17.94
C PRO A 462 -7.79 -2.98 18.26
N LEU A 463 -8.02 -1.98 17.41
CA LEU A 463 -9.30 -1.28 17.34
C LEU A 463 -10.33 -2.20 16.67
N ILE A 464 -11.53 -2.28 17.20
CA ILE A 464 -12.64 -3.06 16.64
C ILE A 464 -13.44 -2.09 15.75
N ASP A 465 -13.64 -2.42 14.47
CA ASP A 465 -14.30 -1.56 13.48
C ASP A 465 -15.59 -0.90 13.97
N ASP A 466 -15.74 0.39 13.63
CA ASP A 466 -16.94 1.26 13.71
C ASP A 466 -17.65 1.39 15.07
N ASN A 467 -17.22 0.75 16.13
CA ASN A 467 -17.83 0.90 17.44
C ASN A 467 -16.82 1.21 18.54
N GLU A 468 -16.41 2.47 18.60
CA GLU A 468 -15.43 3.00 19.57
C GLU A 468 -15.73 2.68 21.04
N LYS A 469 -16.97 2.35 21.41
CA LYS A 469 -17.35 1.94 22.76
C LYS A 469 -16.92 0.50 23.05
N LEU A 470 -17.00 -0.37 22.03
CA LEU A 470 -16.56 -1.77 22.15
C LEU A 470 -15.04 -1.87 22.26
N ASP A 471 -14.31 -0.99 21.59
CA ASP A 471 -12.83 -0.91 21.65
C ASP A 471 -12.34 -0.58 23.04
N LEU A 472 -12.96 0.42 23.69
CA LEU A 472 -12.64 0.77 25.06
C LEU A 472 -12.97 -0.37 26.04
N LEU A 473 -14.10 -1.02 25.88
CA LEU A 473 -14.47 -2.16 26.72
C LEU A 473 -13.48 -3.34 26.56
N ALA A 474 -13.01 -3.59 25.33
CA ALA A 474 -12.03 -4.63 25.10
C ALA A 474 -10.66 -4.29 25.71
N LEU A 475 -10.24 -3.03 25.58
CA LEU A 475 -9.02 -2.53 26.21
C LEU A 475 -9.10 -2.56 27.75
N GLU A 476 -10.22 -2.10 28.34
CA GLU A 476 -10.40 -2.08 29.79
C GLU A 476 -10.39 -3.50 30.38
N LYS A 477 -11.10 -4.42 29.77
CA LYS A 477 -11.04 -5.86 30.13
C LYS A 477 -9.64 -6.44 30.00
N GLY A 478 -8.94 -6.09 28.92
CA GLY A 478 -7.56 -6.49 28.69
C GLY A 478 -6.62 -5.89 29.76
N TYR A 479 -6.80 -4.63 30.11
CA TYR A 479 -6.05 -3.94 31.12
C TYR A 479 -6.25 -4.58 32.51
N GLU A 480 -7.50 -4.84 32.92
CA GLU A 480 -7.84 -5.52 34.18
C GLU A 480 -7.17 -6.91 34.24
N ALA A 481 -7.29 -7.70 33.16
CA ALA A 481 -6.69 -9.02 33.09
C ALA A 481 -5.16 -9.00 33.17
N VAL A 482 -4.51 -8.00 32.57
CA VAL A 482 -3.06 -7.81 32.68
C VAL A 482 -2.65 -7.38 34.08
N CYS A 483 -3.40 -6.47 34.74
CA CYS A 483 -3.16 -6.07 36.12
C CYS A 483 -3.22 -7.28 37.08
N GLU A 484 -4.24 -8.13 36.92
CA GLU A 484 -4.41 -9.34 37.74
C GLU A 484 -3.29 -10.37 37.48
N ALA A 485 -2.97 -10.60 36.21
CA ALA A 485 -1.99 -11.61 35.80
C ALA A 485 -0.56 -11.26 36.19
N PHE A 486 -0.22 -9.97 36.24
CA PHE A 486 1.15 -9.52 36.44
C PHE A 486 1.39 -8.72 37.74
N ALA A 487 0.50 -8.79 38.73
CA ALA A 487 0.82 -8.27 40.06
C ALA A 487 2.14 -8.91 40.58
N PRO A 488 3.10 -8.14 41.17
CA PRO A 488 2.97 -6.77 41.68
C PRO A 488 3.45 -5.65 40.72
N TRP A 489 3.78 -5.97 39.42
CA TRP A 489 4.26 -4.97 38.48
C TRP A 489 3.21 -3.91 38.17
N LYS A 490 3.65 -2.65 38.07
CA LYS A 490 2.76 -1.55 37.74
C LYS A 490 2.39 -1.55 36.24
N VAL A 491 1.11 -1.43 35.96
CA VAL A 491 0.54 -1.40 34.63
C VAL A 491 0.00 -0.01 34.31
N GLY A 492 0.51 0.61 33.24
CA GLY A 492 -0.03 1.84 32.68
C GLY A 492 -0.96 1.54 31.50
N ARG A 493 -1.80 2.51 31.10
CA ARG A 493 -2.64 2.40 29.91
C ARG A 493 -2.58 3.65 29.04
N VAL A 494 -2.67 3.48 27.71
CA VAL A 494 -2.74 4.57 26.75
C VAL A 494 -3.71 4.22 25.60
N HIS A 495 -4.67 5.10 25.32
CA HIS A 495 -5.62 4.91 24.22
C HIS A 495 -6.00 6.24 23.56
N GLY A 496 -6.65 6.17 22.38
CA GLY A 496 -6.95 7.33 21.53
C GLY A 496 -7.72 8.46 22.22
N ARG A 497 -8.63 8.12 23.14
CA ARG A 497 -9.53 9.09 23.83
C ARG A 497 -8.93 9.81 25.01
N MET A 498 -7.77 9.40 25.51
CA MET A 498 -7.11 10.14 26.59
C MET A 498 -6.75 11.54 26.10
N LYS A 499 -6.83 12.49 27.00
CA LYS A 499 -6.34 13.86 26.75
C LYS A 499 -4.84 13.84 26.46
N PRO A 500 -4.32 14.74 25.62
CA PRO A 500 -2.89 14.78 25.30
C PRO A 500 -1.98 14.73 26.53
N ALA A 501 -2.28 15.51 27.57
CA ALA A 501 -1.52 15.53 28.81
C ALA A 501 -1.53 14.19 29.57
N GLU A 502 -2.64 13.45 29.55
CA GLU A 502 -2.73 12.13 30.19
C GLU A 502 -1.92 11.08 29.42
N LYS A 503 -1.91 11.16 28.08
CA LYS A 503 -1.08 10.29 27.22
C LYS A 503 0.39 10.55 27.47
N GLU A 504 0.77 11.82 27.56
CA GLU A 504 2.15 12.25 27.79
C GLU A 504 2.65 11.77 29.16
N GLU A 505 1.83 11.91 30.20
CA GLU A 505 2.17 11.44 31.52
C GLU A 505 2.33 9.92 31.60
N ALA A 506 1.40 9.16 31.00
CA ALA A 506 1.50 7.70 30.95
C ALA A 506 2.76 7.24 30.22
N MET A 507 3.10 7.88 29.09
CA MET A 507 4.30 7.59 28.33
C MET A 507 5.58 8.01 29.08
N ARG A 508 5.56 9.14 29.80
CA ARG A 508 6.66 9.58 30.66
C ARG A 508 6.93 8.56 31.75
N ALA A 509 5.89 8.14 32.49
CA ALA A 509 5.99 7.15 33.57
C ALA A 509 6.55 5.81 33.05
N PHE A 510 6.13 5.38 31.84
CA PHE A 510 6.67 4.18 31.21
C PHE A 510 8.12 4.38 30.78
N SER A 511 8.47 5.51 30.16
CA SER A 511 9.85 5.81 29.75
C SER A 511 10.81 5.91 30.94
N ALA A 512 10.33 6.44 32.11
CA ALA A 512 11.08 6.52 33.33
C ALA A 512 11.15 5.19 34.14
N ASN A 513 10.57 4.09 33.60
CA ASN A 513 10.44 2.80 34.27
C ASN A 513 9.64 2.85 35.61
N GLU A 514 8.80 3.85 35.78
CA GLU A 514 7.86 3.92 36.88
C GLU A 514 6.70 2.93 36.73
N THR A 515 6.38 2.59 35.48
CA THR A 515 5.49 1.49 35.06
C THR A 515 6.26 0.49 34.20
N GLN A 516 6.07 -0.81 34.44
CA GLN A 516 6.79 -1.89 33.79
C GLN A 516 6.01 -2.47 32.61
N ILE A 517 4.69 -2.33 32.62
CA ILE A 517 3.80 -2.83 31.56
C ILE A 517 2.96 -1.67 31.04
N LEU A 518 2.88 -1.51 29.73
CA LEU A 518 2.00 -0.52 29.09
C LEU A 518 0.98 -1.22 28.20
N VAL A 519 -0.29 -1.08 28.55
CA VAL A 519 -1.44 -1.58 27.76
C VAL A 519 -1.94 -0.45 26.87
N SER A 520 -2.06 -0.71 25.58
CA SER A 520 -2.42 0.32 24.60
C SER A 520 -3.26 -0.22 23.43
N THR A 521 -3.92 0.70 22.74
CA THR A 521 -4.38 0.50 21.36
C THR A 521 -3.26 0.83 20.38
N THR A 522 -3.56 0.88 19.08
CA THR A 522 -2.61 1.23 17.99
C THR A 522 -1.92 2.61 18.14
N VAL A 523 -2.32 3.42 19.10
CA VAL A 523 -1.74 4.77 19.37
C VAL A 523 -0.23 4.72 19.65
N ILE A 524 0.34 3.56 20.04
CA ILE A 524 1.81 3.38 20.18
C ILE A 524 2.57 3.43 18.84
N GLU A 525 1.88 3.46 17.70
CA GLU A 525 2.53 3.71 16.40
C GLU A 525 3.32 5.03 16.38
N VAL A 526 3.03 5.94 17.35
CA VAL A 526 3.70 7.23 17.48
C VAL A 526 4.95 7.15 18.35
N GLY A 527 6.04 6.85 17.77
CA GLY A 527 7.41 7.31 17.90
C GLY A 527 8.18 7.28 19.23
N VAL A 528 7.64 6.95 20.38
CA VAL A 528 8.38 7.02 21.65
C VAL A 528 9.43 5.91 21.76
N ASN A 529 10.67 6.31 22.00
CA ASN A 529 11.80 5.40 22.18
C ASN A 529 11.94 5.00 23.65
N VAL A 530 11.70 3.73 23.99
CA VAL A 530 11.95 3.16 25.32
C VAL A 530 12.93 2.00 25.18
N PRO A 531 14.25 2.24 25.38
CA PRO A 531 15.29 1.22 25.17
C PRO A 531 15.13 -0.02 26.05
N ASN A 532 14.54 0.12 27.25
CA ASN A 532 14.32 -0.98 28.18
C ASN A 532 13.10 -1.85 27.84
N ALA A 533 12.24 -1.43 26.91
CA ALA A 533 11.11 -2.22 26.47
C ALA A 533 11.59 -3.31 25.49
N SER A 534 11.65 -4.55 25.98
CA SER A 534 12.16 -5.71 25.22
C SER A 534 11.07 -6.64 24.73
N VAL A 535 9.82 -6.51 25.17
CA VAL A 535 8.73 -7.40 24.79
C VAL A 535 7.55 -6.59 24.24
N MET A 536 7.11 -6.95 23.03
CA MET A 536 5.88 -6.47 22.41
C MET A 536 4.90 -7.62 22.29
N VAL A 537 3.76 -7.53 22.94
CA VAL A 537 2.65 -8.49 22.83
C VAL A 537 1.53 -7.84 22.02
N VAL A 538 1.17 -8.46 20.90
CA VAL A 538 0.07 -8.01 20.04
C VAL A 538 -1.09 -8.98 20.18
N GLU A 539 -2.15 -8.55 20.82
CA GLU A 539 -3.37 -9.35 21.02
C GLU A 539 -4.26 -9.31 19.78
N ASN A 540 -4.90 -10.44 19.46
CA ASN A 540 -5.70 -10.60 18.24
C ASN A 540 -4.96 -10.14 16.98
N ALA A 541 -3.69 -10.58 16.84
CA ALA A 541 -2.79 -10.15 15.79
C ALA A 541 -3.33 -10.38 14.36
N GLU A 542 -4.26 -11.32 14.20
CA GLU A 542 -4.95 -11.58 12.92
C GLU A 542 -5.77 -10.39 12.39
N ARG A 543 -6.07 -9.40 13.24
CA ARG A 543 -6.81 -8.19 12.86
C ARG A 543 -5.92 -7.05 12.34
N PHE A 544 -4.61 -7.15 12.54
CA PHE A 544 -3.67 -6.15 12.06
C PHE A 544 -3.19 -6.43 10.64
N GLY A 545 -2.93 -5.39 9.88
CA GLY A 545 -2.16 -5.49 8.64
C GLY A 545 -0.69 -5.81 8.90
N LEU A 546 -0.01 -6.43 7.94
CA LEU A 546 1.41 -6.78 8.07
C LEU A 546 2.30 -5.55 8.31
N ALA A 547 2.03 -4.44 7.63
CA ALA A 547 2.75 -3.18 7.83
C ALA A 547 2.61 -2.65 9.27
N GLN A 548 1.40 -2.74 9.86
CA GLN A 548 1.16 -2.35 11.25
C GLN A 548 1.90 -3.25 12.23
N LEU A 549 1.85 -4.58 12.03
CA LEU A 549 2.58 -5.54 12.86
C LEU A 549 4.09 -5.29 12.80
N HIS A 550 4.62 -4.97 11.63
CA HIS A 550 6.03 -4.63 11.45
C HIS A 550 6.40 -3.34 12.20
N GLN A 551 5.58 -2.29 12.12
CA GLN A 551 5.79 -1.05 12.85
C GLN A 551 5.77 -1.28 14.36
N LEU A 552 4.80 -2.07 14.87
CA LEU A 552 4.73 -2.44 16.29
C LEU A 552 5.96 -3.24 16.72
N ARG A 553 6.39 -4.22 15.93
CA ARG A 553 7.63 -4.97 16.18
C ARG A 553 8.83 -4.04 16.31
N GLY A 554 8.95 -3.02 15.48
CA GLY A 554 10.03 -2.05 15.52
C GLY A 554 10.04 -1.13 16.75
N ARG A 555 9.01 -1.17 17.62
CA ARG A 555 8.98 -0.41 18.88
C ARG A 555 9.82 -1.03 20.00
N VAL A 556 10.17 -2.30 19.86
CA VAL A 556 11.14 -2.99 20.74
C VAL A 556 12.46 -3.24 19.99
N GLY A 557 13.48 -3.75 20.67
CA GLY A 557 14.79 -4.05 20.06
C GLY A 557 15.64 -2.80 19.85
N ARG A 558 15.46 -1.77 20.65
CA ARG A 558 16.28 -0.53 20.62
C ARG A 558 17.39 -0.53 21.67
N GLY A 559 17.37 -1.47 22.60
CA GLY A 559 18.44 -1.74 23.56
C GLY A 559 19.42 -2.80 23.08
N ALA A 560 20.48 -3.07 23.88
CA ALA A 560 21.49 -4.09 23.62
C ALA A 560 20.97 -5.54 23.86
N GLU A 561 19.83 -5.68 24.53
CA GLU A 561 19.28 -6.96 24.93
C GLU A 561 18.39 -7.61 23.87
N GLN A 562 18.23 -8.93 23.99
CA GLN A 562 17.32 -9.67 23.12
C GLN A 562 15.88 -9.17 23.31
N SER A 563 15.20 -8.91 22.22
CA SER A 563 13.81 -8.45 22.24
C SER A 563 12.89 -9.42 21.50
N TYR A 564 11.62 -9.42 21.92
CA TYR A 564 10.63 -10.37 21.47
C TYR A 564 9.38 -9.63 20.98
N CYS A 565 8.84 -10.06 19.84
CA CYS A 565 7.53 -9.66 19.35
C CYS A 565 6.62 -10.89 19.36
N ILE A 566 5.56 -10.83 20.14
CA ILE A 566 4.67 -11.95 20.39
C ILE A 566 3.31 -11.65 19.77
N LEU A 567 2.95 -12.47 18.78
CA LEU A 567 1.67 -12.38 18.10
C LEU A 567 0.70 -13.38 18.72
N VAL A 568 -0.37 -12.90 19.34
CA VAL A 568 -1.40 -13.74 19.96
C VAL A 568 -2.64 -13.73 19.07
N THR A 569 -3.13 -14.94 18.73
CA THR A 569 -4.27 -15.09 17.85
C THR A 569 -5.31 -16.06 18.40
N LYS A 570 -6.49 -16.07 17.81
CA LYS A 570 -7.50 -17.12 18.05
C LYS A 570 -6.96 -18.49 17.62
N ASP A 571 -7.57 -19.56 18.18
CA ASP A 571 -7.15 -20.93 17.87
C ASP A 571 -7.41 -21.31 16.40
N ASN A 572 -8.54 -20.86 15.83
CA ASN A 572 -8.93 -21.11 14.46
C ASN A 572 -8.68 -19.86 13.61
N LEU A 573 -7.70 -19.92 12.73
CA LEU A 573 -7.36 -18.86 11.79
C LEU A 573 -7.80 -19.22 10.38
N ALA A 574 -8.32 -18.23 9.65
CA ALA A 574 -8.44 -18.30 8.20
C ALA A 574 -7.05 -18.42 7.56
N GLU A 575 -6.97 -19.06 6.40
CA GLU A 575 -5.72 -19.37 5.71
C GLU A 575 -4.86 -18.09 5.46
N ASN A 576 -5.47 -17.02 4.95
CA ASN A 576 -4.76 -15.74 4.74
C ASN A 576 -4.18 -15.15 6.04
N SER A 577 -4.89 -15.32 7.18
CA SER A 577 -4.39 -14.82 8.46
C SER A 577 -3.24 -15.67 8.97
N ARG A 578 -3.26 -16.98 8.73
CA ARG A 578 -2.16 -17.88 9.05
C ARG A 578 -0.91 -17.49 8.27
N GLN A 579 -1.01 -17.36 6.95
CA GLN A 579 0.11 -16.97 6.09
C GLN A 579 0.71 -15.62 6.50
N ARG A 580 -0.11 -14.64 6.91
CA ARG A 580 0.41 -13.36 7.44
C ARG A 580 1.22 -13.55 8.73
N MET A 581 0.77 -14.40 9.65
CA MET A 581 1.52 -14.71 10.88
C MET A 581 2.83 -15.43 10.58
N ASP A 582 2.80 -16.38 9.65
CA ASP A 582 4.00 -17.14 9.25
C ASP A 582 5.07 -16.22 8.66
N ILE A 583 4.71 -15.30 7.77
CA ILE A 583 5.62 -14.29 7.21
C ILE A 583 6.25 -13.43 8.32
N MET A 584 5.45 -12.96 9.28
CA MET A 584 5.98 -12.16 10.39
C MET A 584 6.98 -12.92 11.28
N VAL A 585 6.84 -14.25 11.38
CA VAL A 585 7.75 -15.12 12.14
C VAL A 585 9.02 -15.43 11.32
N GLU A 586 8.88 -15.67 10.01
CA GLU A 586 9.95 -16.10 9.12
C GLU A 586 10.96 -14.99 8.80
N THR A 587 10.47 -13.74 8.67
CA THR A 587 11.35 -12.62 8.27
C THR A 587 11.27 -11.42 9.20
N THR A 588 12.42 -10.77 9.37
CA THR A 588 12.53 -9.46 10.01
C THR A 588 12.67 -8.32 8.99
N ASP A 589 12.85 -8.64 7.72
CA ASP A 589 13.00 -7.66 6.63
C ASP A 589 11.67 -6.97 6.34
N GLY A 590 11.63 -5.66 6.59
CA GLY A 590 10.45 -4.83 6.36
C GLY A 590 10.04 -4.72 4.89
N PHE A 591 10.98 -4.83 3.95
CA PHE A 591 10.67 -4.77 2.51
C PHE A 591 9.95 -6.05 2.06
N VAL A 592 10.41 -7.23 2.52
CA VAL A 592 9.74 -8.52 2.25
C VAL A 592 8.33 -8.52 2.84
N ILE A 593 8.17 -7.98 4.06
CA ILE A 593 6.86 -7.87 4.73
C ILE A 593 5.94 -6.93 3.96
N ALA A 594 6.45 -5.80 3.48
CA ALA A 594 5.68 -4.84 2.70
C ALA A 594 5.21 -5.43 1.35
N GLU A 595 6.07 -6.18 0.66
CA GLU A 595 5.68 -6.89 -0.57
C GLU A 595 4.59 -7.94 -0.31
N ALA A 596 4.69 -8.66 0.81
CA ALA A 596 3.67 -9.61 1.21
C ALA A 596 2.35 -8.93 1.59
N ASP A 597 2.39 -7.84 2.36
CA ASP A 597 1.18 -7.07 2.75
C ASP A 597 0.40 -6.61 1.51
N MET A 598 1.12 -6.15 0.51
CA MET A 598 0.53 -5.74 -0.76
C MET A 598 -0.15 -6.90 -1.51
N LYS A 599 0.47 -8.09 -1.53
CA LYS A 599 -0.11 -9.27 -2.18
C LYS A 599 -1.42 -9.71 -1.50
N PHE A 600 -1.52 -9.57 -0.17
CA PHE A 600 -2.72 -9.95 0.58
C PHE A 600 -3.87 -8.94 0.49
N ARG A 601 -3.60 -7.65 0.35
CA ARG A 601 -4.64 -6.61 0.24
C ARG A 601 -5.43 -6.68 -1.07
N GLY A 602 -4.83 -7.21 -2.13
CA GLY A 602 -5.49 -7.26 -3.43
C GLY A 602 -5.60 -5.89 -4.14
N PRO A 603 -6.18 -5.86 -5.35
CA PRO A 603 -6.21 -4.65 -6.18
C PRO A 603 -7.15 -3.53 -5.69
N GLY A 604 -8.18 -3.85 -4.88
CA GLY A 604 -9.24 -2.89 -4.50
C GLY A 604 -8.87 -1.93 -3.37
N ASP A 605 -8.00 -2.34 -2.44
CA ASP A 605 -7.69 -1.53 -1.24
C ASP A 605 -6.66 -0.42 -1.49
N LEU A 606 -5.97 -0.43 -2.63
CA LEU A 606 -5.02 0.62 -3.00
C LEU A 606 -5.68 1.88 -3.56
N GLU A 607 -6.91 1.80 -4.02
CA GLU A 607 -7.68 2.97 -4.48
C GLU A 607 -7.92 3.99 -3.35
N GLY A 608 -8.04 3.52 -2.10
CA GLY A 608 -8.17 4.40 -0.92
C GLY A 608 -6.85 5.07 -0.47
N THR A 609 -5.69 4.49 -0.78
CA THR A 609 -4.36 5.05 -0.46
C THR A 609 -3.72 5.79 -1.63
N ALA A 610 -4.21 5.59 -2.85
CA ALA A 610 -3.80 6.29 -4.07
C ALA A 610 -4.41 7.70 -4.21
N GLN A 611 -4.84 8.32 -3.11
CA GLN A 611 -5.36 9.71 -3.11
C GLN A 611 -4.34 10.77 -3.54
N SER A 612 -3.22 10.41 -4.13
CA SER A 612 -2.24 11.42 -4.49
C SER A 612 -1.45 11.07 -5.73
N GLY A 613 -1.83 11.68 -6.83
CA GLY A 613 -0.86 12.11 -7.82
C GLY A 613 -0.40 11.13 -8.89
N LEU A 614 -1.08 10.00 -9.11
CA LEU A 614 -0.86 9.24 -10.34
C LEU A 614 -1.33 10.06 -11.55
N PRO A 615 -0.55 10.12 -12.63
CA PRO A 615 -0.90 10.94 -13.80
C PRO A 615 -2.12 10.44 -14.58
N PHE A 616 -2.64 9.24 -14.31
CA PHE A 616 -3.90 8.71 -14.86
C PHE A 616 -4.34 7.40 -14.17
N ASP A 617 -5.64 7.04 -14.31
CA ASP A 617 -6.21 5.82 -13.72
C ASP A 617 -5.77 4.57 -14.48
N LEU A 618 -5.41 3.52 -13.76
CA LEU A 618 -5.10 2.21 -14.29
C LEU A 618 -6.39 1.38 -14.41
N ARG A 619 -6.65 0.81 -15.59
CA ARG A 619 -7.86 0.03 -15.87
C ARG A 619 -7.66 -1.47 -15.70
N ILE A 620 -6.46 -1.95 -15.98
CA ILE A 620 -6.12 -3.38 -15.98
C ILE A 620 -4.83 -3.70 -15.23
N ALA A 621 -3.86 -2.80 -15.22
CA ALA A 621 -2.61 -2.98 -14.50
C ALA A 621 -2.81 -2.77 -12.99
N ASN A 622 -2.05 -3.53 -12.21
CA ASN A 622 -1.98 -3.39 -10.76
C ASN A 622 -0.54 -3.12 -10.33
N LEU A 623 -0.30 -2.00 -9.67
CA LEU A 623 1.05 -1.56 -9.30
C LEU A 623 1.82 -2.58 -8.44
N VAL A 624 1.11 -3.40 -7.70
CA VAL A 624 1.69 -4.42 -6.81
C VAL A 624 1.85 -5.75 -7.51
N GLY A 625 0.77 -6.25 -8.09
CA GLY A 625 0.76 -7.56 -8.77
C GLY A 625 1.63 -7.60 -10.02
N ASP A 626 1.85 -6.44 -10.64
CA ASP A 626 2.58 -6.32 -11.91
C ASP A 626 3.96 -5.63 -11.72
N ALA A 627 4.57 -5.72 -10.53
CA ALA A 627 5.84 -5.04 -10.20
C ALA A 627 6.99 -5.38 -11.17
N ALA A 628 7.11 -6.64 -11.60
CA ALA A 628 8.11 -7.04 -12.59
C ALA A 628 7.88 -6.36 -13.94
N LEU A 629 6.63 -6.35 -14.41
CA LEU A 629 6.24 -5.71 -15.67
C LEU A 629 6.43 -4.18 -15.60
N MET A 630 6.20 -3.59 -14.42
CA MET A 630 6.44 -2.16 -14.17
C MET A 630 7.94 -1.80 -14.26
N SER A 631 8.84 -2.69 -13.80
CA SER A 631 10.29 -2.49 -13.98
C SER A 631 10.68 -2.52 -15.45
N GLU A 632 10.19 -3.52 -16.21
CA GLU A 632 10.41 -3.60 -17.66
C GLU A 632 9.91 -2.33 -18.38
N ALA A 633 8.70 -1.87 -18.03
CA ALA A 633 8.09 -0.68 -18.60
C ALA A 633 8.90 0.60 -18.27
N ARG A 634 9.43 0.71 -17.04
CA ARG A 634 10.26 1.85 -16.62
C ARG A 634 11.59 1.90 -17.34
N GLU A 635 12.28 0.76 -17.50
CA GLU A 635 13.55 0.68 -18.23
C GLU A 635 13.37 1.12 -19.68
N SER A 636 12.28 0.66 -20.30
CA SER A 636 11.93 1.04 -21.68
C SER A 636 11.59 2.53 -21.80
N ALA A 637 10.82 3.08 -20.86
CA ALA A 637 10.47 4.50 -20.84
C ALA A 637 11.71 5.39 -20.62
N ALA A 638 12.62 4.98 -19.74
CA ALA A 638 13.88 5.71 -19.49
C ALA A 638 14.76 5.75 -20.77
N ARG A 639 14.92 4.60 -21.44
CA ARG A 639 15.67 4.49 -22.68
C ARG A 639 15.09 5.40 -23.77
N ILE A 640 13.78 5.36 -23.99
CA ILE A 640 13.13 6.24 -24.99
C ILE A 640 13.35 7.72 -24.70
N LEU A 641 13.27 8.13 -23.43
CA LEU A 641 13.56 9.52 -23.02
C LEU A 641 15.02 9.95 -23.23
N GLU A 642 15.96 9.00 -23.21
CA GLU A 642 17.36 9.25 -23.51
C GLU A 642 17.61 9.32 -25.03
N GLU A 643 16.99 8.41 -25.80
CA GLU A 643 17.14 8.31 -27.26
C GLU A 643 16.38 9.42 -28.01
N ASP A 644 15.21 9.84 -27.49
CA ASP A 644 14.33 10.84 -28.12
C ASP A 644 13.98 11.98 -27.13
N PRO A 645 14.97 12.74 -26.65
CA PRO A 645 14.76 13.78 -25.64
C PRO A 645 13.95 14.99 -26.12
N HIS A 646 13.78 15.14 -27.43
CA HIS A 646 13.09 16.26 -28.07
C HIS A 646 11.83 15.85 -28.83
N GLU A 647 11.35 14.60 -28.66
CA GLU A 647 10.17 14.06 -29.33
C GLU A 647 10.25 14.16 -30.87
N SER A 648 11.44 14.00 -31.42
CA SER A 648 11.73 14.26 -32.84
C SER A 648 11.73 13.00 -33.71
N ILE A 649 11.78 11.81 -33.12
CA ILE A 649 11.79 10.54 -33.84
C ILE A 649 10.37 10.23 -34.34
N THR A 650 10.21 10.16 -35.66
CA THR A 650 8.92 9.97 -36.32
C THR A 650 8.20 8.68 -35.87
N GLU A 651 8.96 7.61 -35.64
CA GLU A 651 8.45 6.33 -35.18
C GLU A 651 7.77 6.43 -33.79
N ASN A 652 8.24 7.35 -32.93
CA ASN A 652 7.72 7.59 -31.59
C ASN A 652 6.55 8.60 -31.58
N ALA A 653 6.26 9.29 -32.67
CA ALA A 653 5.25 10.36 -32.72
C ALA A 653 3.84 9.91 -32.25
N PRO A 654 3.31 8.70 -32.61
CA PRO A 654 2.04 8.23 -32.08
C PRO A 654 2.04 8.10 -30.55
N MET A 655 3.13 7.56 -29.99
CA MET A 655 3.34 7.38 -28.55
C MET A 655 3.32 8.72 -27.81
N TRP A 656 4.03 9.73 -28.28
CA TRP A 656 4.04 11.07 -27.69
C TRP A 656 2.66 11.75 -27.77
N THR A 657 1.93 11.51 -28.88
CA THR A 657 0.57 12.03 -29.04
C THR A 657 -0.37 11.42 -28.02
N GLU A 658 -0.29 10.11 -27.79
CA GLU A 658 -1.10 9.42 -26.80
C GLU A 658 -0.75 9.86 -25.36
N LEU A 659 0.52 10.02 -25.04
CA LEU A 659 0.96 10.55 -23.74
C LEU A 659 0.34 11.94 -23.46
N ARG A 660 0.38 12.85 -24.46
CA ARG A 660 -0.24 14.18 -24.33
C ARG A 660 -1.75 14.09 -24.14
N ARG A 661 -2.42 13.19 -24.86
CA ARG A 661 -3.87 12.95 -24.71
C ARG A 661 -4.22 12.47 -23.31
N LEU A 662 -3.48 11.52 -22.76
CA LEU A 662 -3.69 10.98 -21.42
C LEU A 662 -3.51 12.07 -20.33
N ARG A 663 -2.52 12.94 -20.47
CA ARG A 663 -2.28 14.07 -19.55
C ARG A 663 -3.40 15.12 -19.60
N GLN A 664 -3.92 15.46 -20.76
CA GLN A 664 -5.00 16.44 -20.92
C GLN A 664 -6.31 15.97 -20.29
N VAL A 665 -6.64 14.70 -20.42
CA VAL A 665 -7.83 14.11 -19.77
C VAL A 665 -7.78 14.33 -18.26
N GLN A 666 -6.64 14.16 -17.63
CA GLN A 666 -6.49 14.32 -16.19
C GLN A 666 -6.62 15.79 -15.73
N GLN A 667 -6.03 16.75 -16.46
CA GLN A 667 -6.15 18.17 -16.12
C GLN A 667 -7.61 18.65 -16.11
N ASN A 668 -8.42 18.12 -17.03
CA ASN A 668 -9.85 18.42 -17.06
C ASN A 668 -10.61 17.83 -15.86
N TYR A 669 -10.23 16.66 -15.34
CA TYR A 669 -10.84 16.08 -14.14
C TYR A 669 -10.41 16.79 -12.84
N SER A 670 -9.17 17.23 -12.74
CA SER A 670 -8.69 17.96 -11.56
C SER A 670 -9.24 19.39 -11.44
N SER A 671 -9.77 19.96 -12.53
CA SER A 671 -10.41 21.28 -12.53
C SER A 671 -11.91 21.23 -12.19
N ILE A 672 -12.52 20.05 -12.12
CA ILE A 672 -13.96 19.83 -11.84
C ILE A 672 -14.16 19.30 -10.39
N SER A 673 -13.13 18.86 -9.71
CA SER A 673 -13.12 18.43 -8.30
C SER A 673 -12.47 19.48 -7.39
#